data_6cfb39bcd2feabc9977cf92458375b45
#
_entry.id   6cfb39bcd2feabc9977cf92458375b45
#
_cell.length_a   1.000
_cell.length_b   1.000
_cell.length_c   1.000
_cell.angle_alpha   90.00
_cell.angle_beta   90.00
_cell.angle_gamma   90.00
#
_symmetry.space_group_name_H-M   'P 1'
#
loop_
_entity.id
_entity.type
_entity.pdbx_description
1 polymer ?
#
loop_
_entity_poly.entity_id
_entity_poly.type
_entity_poly.pdbx_seq_one_letter_code
_entity_poly.pdbx_strand_id
1 'polypeptide(L)'
;MTFTTRTNNRLTARLAAMLERNSRRVIAGALVLTLLLTIPYFLLTPDTEASQDPSGQVFDLRDDIDERFESEIHGAGWVFESRSGDILTRDGLLEILENSQALREADSRGELAPKRLPVQPYLIDRLDPETGRTIRGVDTLADAVDEVFRADPQLAPSLAEATDEQVKLAIHLLFSDPRSAGLIETISVEAKPEPRTVLGQEITWWTAPAIISFNIADNQKLGGGTQQIGLGANETVLDKEEFNRNVQEILRGDQVYNRVWGIAIDVSLESEDQGAVAGIFIMFTVIGAIIVVGIALRSYWAMALTGAGLGILMVWLKGISNLIGLDGGLIIELIVPVAMIALGVDFAVHALKRYEEEKLLGLGPRRAFVVGLGGVLGALALAFASDSLAFLANTSSGIESVVHFGIAAAIAVASSFVVLGVVVPLAKMEIDLIRIGRPGRTGRLASAGTVLYSINVAILSGVSVVFIVARGVIPNGLELVILATTIGLHLLLPLYVISRRPAVIADDAPDTAIGRADRLTKSPLVALVTALARWRYIVLPAALGITIAAGIFATRLEASFDVKDFFSADADFVVSLDKIDEHVGDRGGEFAIIYLRGDFRDPEAIAATDRFINNLAQNSYVARERTGRPNVTQSVVSITRRITSSDRSRALAELQSGVAIVDANQDGLPDDRAGQTAVLDYAVSEGVPLDDETLVLTASQVMEIIDYPGEAGEQTTIFMLGIPGTRRQEVVK
;
A
#
# COMPACT_ATOMS: atom_id res chain seq x y z
N MET A 1 12.94 -48.55 29.24
CA MET A 1 11.63 -47.94 29.46
C MET A 1 10.86 -47.97 28.16
N THR A 2 10.00 -48.96 28.01
CA THR A 2 9.11 -49.10 26.85
C THR A 2 7.92 -48.21 27.08
N PHE A 3 7.91 -47.06 26.39
CA PHE A 3 6.73 -46.17 26.35
C PHE A 3 5.67 -46.83 25.46
N THR A 4 4.68 -47.41 26.09
CA THR A 4 3.46 -47.90 25.46
C THR A 4 2.52 -46.69 25.22
N THR A 5 2.72 -45.96 24.14
CA THR A 5 1.72 -45.04 23.58
C THR A 5 0.78 -45.78 22.62
N ARG A 6 -0.07 -46.60 23.16
CA ARG A 6 -0.96 -47.49 22.35
C ARG A 6 -2.44 -47.07 22.35
N THR A 7 -2.82 -45.85 22.72
CA THR A 7 -4.24 -45.59 22.94
C THR A 7 -4.89 -44.49 22.06
N ASN A 8 -4.15 -43.71 21.25
CA ASN A 8 -4.82 -42.65 20.42
C ASN A 8 -4.71 -42.83 18.89
N ASN A 9 -4.07 -43.91 18.40
CA ASN A 9 -3.80 -44.06 16.97
C ASN A 9 -4.83 -44.84 16.15
N ARG A 10 -5.99 -45.21 16.70
CA ARG A 10 -6.97 -46.04 15.94
C ARG A 10 -7.69 -45.21 14.86
N LEU A 11 -7.97 -43.94 15.12
CA LEU A 11 -8.71 -43.08 14.19
C LEU A 11 -7.80 -42.60 13.05
N THR A 12 -6.61 -42.09 13.36
CA THR A 12 -5.62 -41.65 12.37
C THR A 12 -5.12 -42.78 11.49
N ALA A 13 -4.91 -43.99 12.05
CA ALA A 13 -4.54 -45.17 11.28
C ALA A 13 -5.69 -45.62 10.35
N ARG A 14 -6.96 -45.54 10.79
CA ARG A 14 -8.14 -45.84 9.94
C ARG A 14 -8.24 -44.86 8.79
N LEU A 15 -8.07 -43.54 9.07
CA LEU A 15 -8.05 -42.51 8.04
C LEU A 15 -6.91 -42.71 7.03
N ALA A 16 -5.70 -43.01 7.50
CA ALA A 16 -4.57 -43.28 6.62
C ALA A 16 -4.82 -44.52 5.74
N ALA A 17 -5.41 -45.60 6.30
CA ALA A 17 -5.80 -46.77 5.54
C ALA A 17 -6.92 -46.50 4.52
N MET A 18 -7.89 -45.65 4.86
CA MET A 18 -8.94 -45.21 3.92
C MET A 18 -8.36 -44.36 2.76
N LEU A 19 -7.45 -43.46 3.06
CA LEU A 19 -6.73 -42.65 2.07
C LEU A 19 -5.88 -43.55 1.15
N GLU A 20 -5.12 -44.53 1.68
CA GLU A 20 -4.36 -45.49 0.91
C GLU A 20 -5.25 -46.28 -0.04
N ARG A 21 -6.35 -46.82 0.47
CA ARG A 21 -7.28 -47.63 -0.33
C ARG A 21 -7.89 -46.85 -1.49
N ASN A 22 -8.09 -45.52 -1.31
CA ASN A 22 -8.67 -44.63 -2.31
C ASN A 22 -7.62 -43.70 -2.93
N SER A 23 -6.35 -43.96 -2.85
CA SER A 23 -5.24 -43.07 -3.21
C SER A 23 -5.42 -42.42 -4.57
N ARG A 24 -5.77 -43.19 -5.60
CA ARG A 24 -6.00 -42.63 -6.96
C ARG A 24 -7.18 -41.68 -7.05
N ARG A 25 -8.28 -42.01 -6.33
CA ARG A 25 -9.47 -41.11 -6.31
C ARG A 25 -9.18 -39.81 -5.60
N VAL A 26 -8.41 -39.86 -4.51
CA VAL A 26 -8.00 -38.68 -3.76
C VAL A 26 -7.10 -37.77 -4.61
N ILE A 27 -6.08 -38.37 -5.24
CA ILE A 27 -5.19 -37.62 -6.12
C ILE A 27 -5.94 -37.04 -7.31
N ALA A 28 -6.79 -37.85 -8.00
CA ALA A 28 -7.59 -37.41 -9.12
C ALA A 28 -8.57 -36.29 -8.70
N GLY A 29 -9.21 -36.44 -7.54
CA GLY A 29 -10.10 -35.40 -6.98
C GLY A 29 -9.38 -34.09 -6.72
N ALA A 30 -8.19 -34.13 -6.14
CA ALA A 30 -7.37 -32.93 -5.92
C ALA A 30 -6.97 -32.27 -7.24
N LEU A 31 -6.60 -33.04 -8.25
CA LEU A 31 -6.24 -32.52 -9.57
C LEU A 31 -7.45 -31.92 -10.31
N VAL A 32 -8.62 -32.58 -10.23
CA VAL A 32 -9.88 -32.03 -10.79
C VAL A 32 -10.27 -30.73 -10.07
N LEU A 33 -10.16 -30.69 -8.73
CA LEU A 33 -10.44 -29.47 -7.98
C LEU A 33 -9.46 -28.35 -8.38
N THR A 34 -8.18 -28.66 -8.57
CA THR A 34 -7.22 -27.69 -9.09
C THR A 34 -7.62 -27.13 -10.43
N LEU A 35 -8.07 -27.99 -11.37
CA LEU A 35 -8.55 -27.57 -12.67
C LEU A 35 -9.80 -26.69 -12.55
N LEU A 36 -10.73 -27.03 -11.66
CA LEU A 36 -11.93 -26.22 -11.43
C LEU A 36 -11.59 -24.84 -10.82
N LEU A 37 -10.62 -24.79 -9.92
CA LEU A 37 -10.19 -23.55 -9.27
C LEU A 37 -9.35 -22.63 -10.19
N THR A 38 -8.86 -23.11 -11.34
CA THR A 38 -8.29 -22.23 -12.35
C THR A 38 -9.34 -21.31 -12.98
N ILE A 39 -10.62 -21.70 -12.99
CA ILE A 39 -11.70 -20.89 -13.52
C ILE A 39 -11.88 -19.59 -12.71
N PRO A 40 -12.18 -19.61 -11.41
CA PRO A 40 -12.28 -18.39 -10.62
C PRO A 40 -10.96 -17.62 -10.53
N TYR A 41 -9.82 -18.29 -10.61
CA TYR A 41 -8.52 -17.63 -10.66
C TYR A 41 -8.38 -16.65 -11.83
N PHE A 42 -8.91 -16.99 -13.03
CA PHE A 42 -8.82 -16.16 -14.23
C PHE A 42 -10.03 -15.28 -14.49
N LEU A 43 -11.25 -15.71 -14.10
CA LEU A 43 -12.50 -15.05 -14.45
C LEU A 43 -13.11 -14.21 -13.33
N LEU A 44 -12.72 -14.44 -12.08
CA LEU A 44 -13.28 -13.75 -10.91
C LEU A 44 -12.16 -13.01 -10.17
N THR A 45 -11.35 -12.25 -10.89
CA THR A 45 -10.36 -11.37 -10.24
C THR A 45 -11.12 -10.23 -9.56
N PRO A 46 -10.87 -9.97 -8.25
CA PRO A 46 -11.46 -8.78 -7.63
C PRO A 46 -10.92 -7.53 -8.31
N ASP A 47 -11.81 -6.61 -8.58
CA ASP A 47 -11.46 -5.29 -9.17
C ASP A 47 -11.11 -4.27 -8.08
N THR A 48 -11.26 -4.64 -6.81
CA THR A 48 -11.02 -3.80 -5.64
C THR A 48 -9.92 -4.37 -4.76
N GLU A 49 -9.20 -3.48 -4.08
CA GLU A 49 -8.30 -3.85 -3.01
C GLU A 49 -9.00 -3.69 -1.66
N ALA A 50 -8.70 -4.61 -0.73
CA ALA A 50 -9.27 -4.56 0.62
C ALA A 50 -8.85 -3.28 1.33
N SER A 51 -9.81 -2.55 1.86
CA SER A 51 -9.56 -1.31 2.59
C SER A 51 -8.63 -1.56 3.79
N GLN A 52 -7.67 -0.67 3.95
CA GLN A 52 -6.77 -0.66 5.10
C GLN A 52 -7.31 0.23 6.22
N ASP A 53 -8.37 0.96 5.96
CA ASP A 53 -9.00 1.83 6.94
C ASP A 53 -9.79 1.01 7.96
N PRO A 54 -9.74 1.38 9.24
CA PRO A 54 -10.59 0.76 10.24
C PRO A 54 -12.07 1.03 9.97
N SER A 55 -12.94 0.06 10.19
CA SER A 55 -14.38 0.27 10.15
C SER A 55 -14.85 1.14 11.32
N GLY A 56 -15.82 2.05 11.06
CA GLY A 56 -16.41 2.87 12.11
C GLY A 56 -16.93 4.21 11.61
N GLN A 57 -17.66 4.91 12.48
CA GLN A 57 -18.35 6.16 12.11
C GLN A 57 -17.45 7.23 11.47
N VAL A 58 -16.17 7.26 11.81
CA VAL A 58 -15.22 8.22 11.23
C VAL A 58 -14.94 7.91 9.76
N PHE A 59 -14.83 6.62 9.42
CA PHE A 59 -14.57 6.18 8.06
C PHE A 59 -15.83 6.23 7.21
N ASP A 60 -16.99 5.81 7.77
CA ASP A 60 -18.31 6.01 7.13
C ASP A 60 -18.55 7.50 6.82
N LEU A 61 -18.12 8.39 7.73
CA LEU A 61 -18.22 9.83 7.54
C LEU A 61 -17.26 10.33 6.46
N ARG A 62 -16.06 9.76 6.36
CA ARG A 62 -15.11 10.09 5.30
C ARG A 62 -15.69 9.73 3.93
N ASP A 63 -16.29 8.55 3.79
CA ASP A 63 -16.91 8.13 2.55
C ASP A 63 -18.09 9.06 2.17
N ASP A 64 -18.90 9.50 3.14
CA ASP A 64 -19.97 10.50 2.93
C ASP A 64 -19.39 11.87 2.50
N ILE A 65 -18.25 12.28 3.04
CA ILE A 65 -17.54 13.51 2.64
C ILE A 65 -17.01 13.37 1.22
N ASP A 66 -16.36 12.27 0.90
CA ASP A 66 -15.76 12.00 -0.40
C ASP A 66 -16.83 11.97 -1.52
N GLU A 67 -18.03 11.46 -1.24
CA GLU A 67 -19.14 11.45 -2.18
C GLU A 67 -19.75 12.85 -2.40
N ARG A 68 -19.80 13.71 -1.36
CA ARG A 68 -20.45 15.03 -1.41
C ARG A 68 -19.54 16.16 -1.84
N PHE A 69 -18.24 16.05 -1.52
CA PHE A 69 -17.27 17.13 -1.69
C PHE A 69 -16.11 16.69 -2.60
N GLU A 70 -16.45 16.14 -3.76
CA GLU A 70 -15.45 15.77 -4.76
C GLU A 70 -14.71 17.00 -5.26
N SER A 71 -13.37 17.01 -5.12
CA SER A 71 -12.55 18.13 -5.58
C SER A 71 -12.42 18.16 -7.10
N GLU A 72 -12.56 19.34 -7.70
CA GLU A 72 -12.23 19.58 -9.11
C GLU A 72 -10.73 19.48 -9.40
N ILE A 73 -9.92 19.58 -8.34
CA ILE A 73 -8.47 19.69 -8.45
C ILE A 73 -7.81 18.42 -7.93
N HIS A 74 -6.90 17.89 -8.73
CA HIS A 74 -5.86 16.99 -8.29
C HIS A 74 -4.58 17.78 -8.06
N GLY A 75 -4.02 17.71 -6.84
CA GLY A 75 -2.80 18.42 -6.47
C GLY A 75 -1.72 17.47 -5.98
N ALA A 76 -0.46 17.77 -6.30
CA ALA A 76 0.70 17.11 -5.71
C ALA A 76 1.69 18.16 -5.20
N GLY A 77 2.32 17.86 -4.07
CA GLY A 77 3.29 18.74 -3.43
C GLY A 77 4.73 18.38 -3.80
N TRP A 78 5.59 19.40 -3.86
CA TRP A 78 6.99 19.27 -4.23
C TRP A 78 7.87 20.05 -3.26
N VAL A 79 8.98 19.44 -2.86
CA VAL A 79 10.05 20.09 -2.12
C VAL A 79 11.24 20.27 -3.07
N PHE A 80 11.63 21.49 -3.31
CA PHE A 80 12.84 21.86 -4.03
C PHE A 80 13.93 22.18 -3.00
N GLU A 81 14.94 21.35 -2.91
CA GLU A 81 16.04 21.46 -1.92
C GLU A 81 17.32 21.91 -2.61
N SER A 82 17.96 22.97 -2.11
CA SER A 82 19.20 23.48 -2.64
C SER A 82 20.39 22.58 -2.33
N ARG A 83 21.26 22.35 -3.28
CA ARG A 83 22.54 21.66 -3.07
C ARG A 83 23.58 22.53 -2.34
N SER A 84 23.42 23.85 -2.37
CA SER A 84 24.33 24.82 -1.72
C SER A 84 23.87 25.26 -0.34
N GLY A 85 22.63 24.90 0.07
CA GLY A 85 22.01 25.29 1.33
C GLY A 85 21.25 26.62 1.28
N ASP A 86 21.25 27.34 0.15
CA ASP A 86 20.39 28.49 -0.09
C ASP A 86 19.75 28.40 -1.49
N ILE A 87 18.44 28.15 -1.55
CA ILE A 87 17.68 28.05 -2.79
C ILE A 87 17.29 29.41 -3.34
N LEU A 88 17.27 30.44 -2.48
CA LEU A 88 16.85 31.79 -2.81
C LEU A 88 17.96 32.59 -3.50
N THR A 89 18.63 31.94 -4.46
CA THR A 89 19.66 32.51 -5.32
C THR A 89 19.15 32.56 -6.77
N ARG A 90 19.80 33.37 -7.60
CA ARG A 90 19.45 33.43 -9.04
C ARG A 90 19.45 32.06 -9.68
N ASP A 91 20.53 31.32 -9.53
CA ASP A 91 20.73 30.03 -10.21
C ASP A 91 19.74 28.97 -9.69
N GLY A 92 19.49 28.96 -8.35
CA GLY A 92 18.51 28.06 -7.76
C GLY A 92 17.09 28.31 -8.22
N LEU A 93 16.65 29.58 -8.23
CA LEU A 93 15.29 29.94 -8.68
C LEU A 93 15.16 29.86 -10.22
N LEU A 94 16.22 30.14 -10.97
CA LEU A 94 16.19 30.05 -12.45
C LEU A 94 15.97 28.60 -12.90
N GLU A 95 16.67 27.63 -12.31
CA GLU A 95 16.46 26.20 -12.61
C GLU A 95 15.02 25.78 -12.34
N ILE A 96 14.41 26.26 -11.23
CA ILE A 96 13.02 25.96 -10.92
C ILE A 96 12.07 26.59 -11.94
N LEU A 97 12.32 27.86 -12.32
CA LEU A 97 11.51 28.56 -13.31
C LEU A 97 11.55 27.87 -14.67
N GLU A 98 12.74 27.47 -15.12
CA GLU A 98 12.93 26.75 -16.40
C GLU A 98 12.21 25.40 -16.38
N ASN A 99 12.34 24.63 -15.28
CA ASN A 99 11.66 23.34 -15.13
C ASN A 99 10.14 23.49 -15.06
N SER A 100 9.62 24.52 -14.39
CA SER A 100 8.16 24.79 -14.33
C SER A 100 7.61 25.22 -15.71
N GLN A 101 8.39 25.96 -16.49
CA GLN A 101 8.04 26.31 -17.89
C GLN A 101 8.06 25.07 -18.79
N ALA A 102 9.08 24.22 -18.66
CA ALA A 102 9.17 22.96 -19.38
C ALA A 102 7.99 22.03 -19.06
N LEU A 103 7.55 22.01 -17.81
CA LEU A 103 6.36 21.26 -17.38
C LEU A 103 5.09 21.73 -18.08
N ARG A 104 4.86 23.06 -18.15
CA ARG A 104 3.68 23.62 -18.83
C ARG A 104 3.72 23.33 -20.34
N GLU A 105 4.91 23.38 -20.96
CA GLU A 105 5.09 23.01 -22.36
C GLU A 105 4.83 21.53 -22.62
N ALA A 106 5.32 20.65 -21.74
CA ALA A 106 5.09 19.21 -21.84
C ALA A 106 3.61 18.87 -21.68
N ASP A 107 2.91 19.50 -20.72
CA ASP A 107 1.46 19.35 -20.55
C ASP A 107 0.69 19.76 -21.81
N SER A 108 1.05 20.91 -22.41
CA SER A 108 0.43 21.38 -23.64
C SER A 108 0.57 20.40 -24.80
N ARG A 109 1.63 19.58 -24.82
CA ARG A 109 1.85 18.49 -25.78
C ARG A 109 1.21 17.18 -25.36
N GLY A 110 0.61 17.10 -24.16
CA GLY A 110 0.02 15.89 -23.60
C GLY A 110 1.04 14.86 -23.11
N GLU A 111 2.28 15.25 -22.85
CA GLU A 111 3.36 14.36 -22.41
C GLU A 111 3.18 13.90 -20.94
N LEU A 112 2.32 14.57 -20.16
CA LEU A 112 2.00 14.17 -18.79
C LEU A 112 0.93 13.08 -18.70
N ALA A 113 0.30 12.70 -19.83
CA ALA A 113 -0.79 11.75 -19.86
C ALA A 113 -0.38 10.38 -19.29
N PRO A 114 -1.12 9.84 -18.31
CA PRO A 114 -0.99 8.45 -17.90
C PRO A 114 -1.26 7.50 -19.07
N LYS A 115 -0.63 6.32 -19.07
CA LYS A 115 -0.73 5.37 -20.20
C LYS A 115 -2.15 4.94 -20.55
N ARG A 116 -3.05 4.90 -19.55
CA ARG A 116 -4.44 4.46 -19.72
C ARG A 116 -5.38 5.60 -20.10
N LEU A 117 -4.98 6.85 -19.91
CA LEU A 117 -5.81 8.03 -20.14
C LEU A 117 -5.50 8.69 -21.48
N PRO A 118 -6.42 9.53 -22.02
CA PRO A 118 -6.21 10.25 -23.27
C PRO A 118 -5.01 11.19 -23.23
N VAL A 119 -4.30 11.33 -24.36
CA VAL A 119 -3.21 12.29 -24.53
C VAL A 119 -3.83 13.69 -24.68
N GLN A 120 -3.79 14.49 -23.65
CA GLN A 120 -4.35 15.85 -23.57
C GLN A 120 -3.68 16.64 -22.45
N PRO A 121 -3.85 17.99 -22.36
CA PRO A 121 -3.43 18.77 -21.21
C PRO A 121 -4.27 18.46 -19.96
N TYR A 122 -3.59 18.32 -18.84
CA TYR A 122 -4.18 18.04 -17.54
C TYR A 122 -4.02 19.17 -16.54
N LEU A 123 -2.94 19.97 -16.64
CA LEU A 123 -2.74 21.12 -15.77
C LEU A 123 -3.84 22.17 -16.01
N ILE A 124 -4.27 22.81 -14.93
CA ILE A 124 -5.28 23.87 -14.97
C ILE A 124 -4.76 25.17 -14.37
N ASP A 125 -5.25 26.28 -14.88
CA ASP A 125 -5.00 27.59 -14.30
C ASP A 125 -6.10 27.90 -13.26
N ARG A 126 -5.69 28.39 -12.09
CA ARG A 126 -6.60 28.75 -11.00
C ARG A 126 -6.14 30.06 -10.35
N LEU A 127 -7.11 30.87 -9.95
CA LEU A 127 -6.82 32.02 -9.12
C LEU A 127 -6.61 31.57 -7.67
N ASP A 128 -5.51 31.98 -7.07
CA ASP A 128 -5.28 31.80 -5.64
C ASP A 128 -6.18 32.77 -4.85
N PRO A 129 -7.08 32.25 -3.99
CA PRO A 129 -8.03 33.09 -3.27
C PRO A 129 -7.39 34.01 -2.22
N GLU A 130 -6.16 33.73 -1.79
CA GLU A 130 -5.47 34.54 -0.78
C GLU A 130 -4.66 35.68 -1.41
N THR A 131 -3.90 35.36 -2.46
CA THR A 131 -2.98 36.28 -3.10
C THR A 131 -3.57 36.99 -4.31
N GLY A 132 -4.65 36.46 -4.89
CA GLY A 132 -5.22 36.95 -6.15
C GLY A 132 -4.33 36.69 -7.37
N ARG A 133 -3.26 35.87 -7.24
CA ARG A 133 -2.39 35.49 -8.35
C ARG A 133 -2.99 34.30 -9.11
N THR A 134 -2.71 34.22 -10.39
CA THR A 134 -3.09 33.04 -11.19
C THR A 134 -2.01 31.98 -11.09
N ILE A 135 -2.34 30.87 -10.45
CA ILE A 135 -1.55 29.64 -10.45
C ILE A 135 -1.71 28.98 -11.83
N ARG A 136 -0.63 28.82 -12.56
CA ARG A 136 -0.62 28.28 -13.93
C ARG A 136 -0.22 26.83 -13.98
N GLY A 137 -1.06 25.94 -13.49
CA GLY A 137 -0.81 24.52 -13.40
C GLY A 137 0.24 24.15 -12.35
N VAL A 138 1.37 24.85 -12.30
CA VAL A 138 2.36 24.85 -11.22
C VAL A 138 2.73 26.30 -10.93
N ASP A 139 2.77 26.67 -9.66
CA ASP A 139 3.21 28.01 -9.24
C ASP A 139 4.32 27.87 -8.21
N THR A 140 5.42 28.57 -8.45
CA THR A 140 6.60 28.52 -7.59
C THR A 140 6.99 29.91 -7.14
N LEU A 141 7.77 30.02 -6.07
CA LEU A 141 8.35 31.30 -5.68
C LEU A 141 9.22 31.89 -6.80
N ALA A 142 9.80 31.05 -7.68
CA ALA A 142 10.56 31.51 -8.83
C ALA A 142 9.68 32.25 -9.86
N ASP A 143 8.47 31.76 -10.11
CA ASP A 143 7.49 32.43 -10.96
C ASP A 143 7.13 33.82 -10.38
N ALA A 144 6.89 33.89 -9.05
CA ALA A 144 6.57 35.15 -8.38
C ALA A 144 7.73 36.17 -8.46
N VAL A 145 8.96 35.72 -8.28
CA VAL A 145 10.15 36.59 -8.40
C VAL A 145 10.34 37.09 -9.83
N ASP A 146 10.13 36.24 -10.85
CA ASP A 146 10.20 36.65 -12.25
C ASP A 146 9.11 37.64 -12.63
N GLU A 147 7.90 37.51 -12.05
CA GLU A 147 6.82 38.49 -12.20
C GLU A 147 7.21 39.87 -11.64
N VAL A 148 7.91 39.95 -10.49
CA VAL A 148 8.42 41.23 -9.96
C VAL A 148 9.36 41.89 -10.95
N PHE A 149 10.30 41.12 -11.55
CA PHE A 149 11.22 41.68 -12.56
C PHE A 149 10.50 42.14 -13.84
N ARG A 150 9.51 41.40 -14.30
CA ARG A 150 8.68 41.83 -15.43
C ARG A 150 7.87 43.08 -15.17
N ALA A 151 7.41 43.25 -13.91
CA ALA A 151 6.67 44.43 -13.48
C ALA A 151 7.57 45.67 -13.33
N ASP A 152 8.80 45.49 -12.88
CA ASP A 152 9.81 46.57 -12.75
C ASP A 152 11.13 46.17 -13.44
N PRO A 153 11.22 46.38 -14.77
CA PRO A 153 12.43 46.11 -15.54
C PRO A 153 13.66 46.97 -15.17
N GLN A 154 13.46 48.00 -14.33
CA GLN A 154 14.59 48.78 -13.79
C GLN A 154 15.32 48.05 -12.70
N LEU A 155 14.65 47.13 -12.00
CA LEU A 155 15.29 46.24 -11.01
C LEU A 155 16.15 45.18 -11.68
N ALA A 156 15.60 44.43 -12.63
CA ALA A 156 16.26 43.52 -13.55
C ALA A 156 15.34 43.23 -14.74
N PRO A 157 15.84 42.95 -15.96
CA PRO A 157 15.00 42.62 -17.10
C PRO A 157 14.25 41.28 -16.96
N SER A 158 14.87 40.31 -16.27
CA SER A 158 14.30 38.97 -15.99
C SER A 158 15.10 38.30 -14.87
N LEU A 159 14.58 37.19 -14.32
CA LEU A 159 15.31 36.38 -13.36
C LEU A 159 16.64 35.86 -13.93
N ALA A 160 16.72 35.54 -15.21
CA ALA A 160 17.95 35.06 -15.86
C ALA A 160 19.07 36.08 -15.91
N GLU A 161 18.74 37.37 -15.94
CA GLU A 161 19.71 38.49 -16.01
C GLU A 161 19.94 39.15 -14.66
N ALA A 162 19.20 38.74 -13.62
CA ALA A 162 19.30 39.30 -12.27
C ALA A 162 20.59 38.86 -11.55
N THR A 163 21.01 39.64 -10.56
CA THR A 163 22.03 39.24 -9.57
C THR A 163 21.35 38.66 -8.35
N ASP A 164 22.11 37.90 -7.52
CA ASP A 164 21.58 37.38 -6.24
C ASP A 164 21.04 38.50 -5.34
N GLU A 165 21.70 39.68 -5.32
CA GLU A 165 21.26 40.85 -4.54
C GLU A 165 19.89 41.35 -5.02
N GLN A 166 19.65 41.41 -6.34
CA GLN A 166 18.38 41.79 -6.92
C GLN A 166 17.29 40.74 -6.63
N VAL A 167 17.61 39.44 -6.69
CA VAL A 167 16.71 38.37 -6.30
C VAL A 167 16.30 38.50 -4.83
N LYS A 168 17.24 38.72 -3.92
CA LYS A 168 16.92 38.92 -2.50
C LYS A 168 16.08 40.15 -2.23
N LEU A 169 16.29 41.22 -3.00
CA LEU A 169 15.44 42.41 -2.93
C LEU A 169 14.02 42.14 -3.44
N ALA A 170 13.88 41.41 -4.54
CA ALA A 170 12.56 41.00 -5.05
C ALA A 170 11.80 40.13 -4.04
N ILE A 171 12.47 39.18 -3.39
CA ILE A 171 11.89 38.35 -2.33
C ILE A 171 11.48 39.21 -1.11
N HIS A 172 12.31 40.16 -0.72
CA HIS A 172 11.95 41.08 0.35
C HIS A 172 10.68 41.89 0.01
N LEU A 173 10.57 42.36 -1.23
CA LEU A 173 9.37 43.11 -1.69
C LEU A 173 8.13 42.23 -1.67
N LEU A 174 8.24 40.96 -2.18
CA LEU A 174 7.13 40.00 -2.17
C LEU A 174 6.65 39.70 -0.74
N PHE A 175 7.56 39.45 0.19
CA PHE A 175 7.20 39.09 1.57
C PHE A 175 6.73 40.30 2.40
N SER A 176 7.00 41.53 1.95
CA SER A 176 6.57 42.77 2.59
C SER A 176 5.25 43.28 2.05
N ASP A 177 4.81 42.89 0.86
CA ASP A 177 3.52 43.25 0.30
C ASP A 177 2.41 42.38 0.94
N PRO A 178 1.40 43.01 1.59
CA PRO A 178 0.29 42.25 2.18
C PRO A 178 -0.45 41.30 1.25
N ARG A 179 -0.40 41.49 -0.07
CA ARG A 179 -1.06 40.63 -1.07
C ARG A 179 -0.27 39.37 -1.33
N SER A 180 1.06 39.40 -1.24
CA SER A 180 1.94 38.28 -1.52
C SER A 180 2.70 37.76 -0.28
N ALA A 181 2.44 38.35 0.89
CA ALA A 181 3.09 37.96 2.14
C ALA A 181 2.91 36.48 2.48
N GLY A 182 1.81 35.86 2.04
CA GLY A 182 1.57 34.41 2.19
C GLY A 182 2.62 33.55 1.51
N LEU A 183 3.32 34.05 0.49
CA LEU A 183 4.41 33.30 -0.16
C LEU A 183 5.58 32.98 0.78
N ILE A 184 5.68 33.65 1.94
CA ILE A 184 6.67 33.31 2.98
C ILE A 184 6.45 31.90 3.56
N GLU A 185 5.24 31.36 3.46
CA GLU A 185 4.93 30.00 3.92
C GLU A 185 5.48 28.92 2.96
N THR A 186 5.80 29.29 1.71
CA THR A 186 6.42 28.36 0.75
C THR A 186 7.89 28.08 0.99
N ILE A 187 8.59 28.86 1.83
CA ILE A 187 9.99 28.59 2.17
C ILE A 187 10.11 27.69 3.41
N SER A 188 11.17 26.89 3.45
CA SER A 188 11.45 25.96 4.56
C SER A 188 11.33 26.60 5.94
N VAL A 189 10.90 25.83 6.94
CA VAL A 189 10.90 26.24 8.37
C VAL A 189 12.29 26.63 8.85
N GLU A 190 13.34 26.07 8.26
CA GLU A 190 14.74 26.38 8.58
C GLU A 190 15.24 27.70 7.96
N ALA A 191 14.39 28.41 7.21
CA ALA A 191 14.76 29.68 6.59
C ALA A 191 15.13 30.75 7.65
N LYS A 192 16.20 31.50 7.38
CA LYS A 192 16.78 32.46 8.29
C LYS A 192 16.70 33.89 7.71
N PRO A 193 16.06 34.83 8.40
CA PRO A 193 16.09 36.23 8.04
C PRO A 193 17.31 36.94 8.65
N GLU A 194 17.97 37.77 7.88
CA GLU A 194 19.05 38.65 8.35
C GLU A 194 18.81 40.08 7.84
N PRO A 195 18.90 41.13 8.65
CA PRO A 195 18.87 42.50 8.17
C PRO A 195 20.16 42.82 7.40
N ARG A 196 20.03 43.29 6.16
CA ARG A 196 21.20 43.72 5.33
C ARG A 196 20.81 44.96 4.52
N THR A 197 21.86 45.75 4.22
CA THR A 197 21.70 46.88 3.27
C THR A 197 22.13 46.40 1.88
N VAL A 198 21.20 46.40 0.94
CA VAL A 198 21.39 45.99 -0.46
C VAL A 198 20.93 47.09 -1.37
N LEU A 199 21.77 47.48 -2.34
CA LEU A 199 21.45 48.57 -3.30
C LEU A 199 21.02 49.90 -2.63
N GLY A 200 21.47 50.15 -1.39
CA GLY A 200 21.15 51.35 -0.61
C GLY A 200 19.86 51.29 0.19
N GLN A 201 19.17 50.14 0.22
CA GLN A 201 17.93 49.90 0.97
C GLN A 201 18.19 48.88 2.09
N GLU A 202 17.58 49.06 3.25
CA GLU A 202 17.53 48.05 4.30
C GLU A 202 16.51 47.01 3.94
N ILE A 203 16.93 45.75 3.79
CA ILE A 203 16.09 44.61 3.46
C ILE A 203 16.22 43.51 4.49
N THR A 204 15.22 42.66 4.57
CA THR A 204 15.33 41.37 5.21
C THR A 204 15.89 40.38 4.20
N TRP A 205 17.17 40.00 4.41
CA TRP A 205 17.84 38.99 3.57
C TRP A 205 17.46 37.60 4.05
N TRP A 206 16.71 36.89 3.24
CA TRP A 206 16.30 35.53 3.52
C TRP A 206 17.27 34.53 2.91
N THR A 207 17.63 33.50 3.69
CA THR A 207 18.30 32.28 3.22
C THR A 207 17.42 31.09 3.57
N ALA A 208 17.19 30.19 2.62
CA ALA A 208 16.34 29.02 2.81
C ALA A 208 16.96 27.79 2.15
N PRO A 209 17.03 26.63 2.83
CA PRO A 209 17.55 25.41 2.23
C PRO A 209 16.59 24.82 1.18
N ALA A 210 15.31 25.09 1.30
CA ALA A 210 14.29 24.55 0.39
C ALA A 210 13.09 25.49 0.22
N ILE A 211 12.36 25.29 -0.87
CA ILE A 211 11.00 25.82 -1.08
C ILE A 211 10.03 24.68 -1.36
N ILE A 212 8.75 24.95 -1.05
CA ILE A 212 7.65 24.03 -1.24
C ILE A 212 6.74 24.62 -2.31
N SER A 213 6.26 23.79 -3.22
CA SER A 213 5.33 24.17 -4.27
C SER A 213 4.31 23.07 -4.50
N PHE A 214 3.24 23.39 -5.23
CA PHE A 214 2.18 22.46 -5.61
C PHE A 214 1.88 22.60 -7.09
N ASN A 215 1.56 21.51 -7.75
CA ASN A 215 0.91 21.54 -9.04
C ASN A 215 -0.59 21.31 -8.86
N ILE A 216 -1.37 21.82 -9.81
CA ILE A 216 -2.81 21.63 -9.89
C ILE A 216 -3.22 21.12 -11.25
N ALA A 217 -3.99 20.03 -11.26
CA ALA A 217 -4.48 19.39 -12.47
C ALA A 217 -6.00 19.15 -12.36
N ASP A 218 -6.65 18.95 -13.49
CA ASP A 218 -8.07 18.64 -13.60
C ASP A 218 -8.34 17.21 -13.09
N ASN A 219 -8.99 17.11 -11.93
CA ASN A 219 -9.29 15.85 -11.29
C ASN A 219 -10.27 14.99 -12.10
N GLN A 220 -11.23 15.60 -12.77
CA GLN A 220 -12.22 14.90 -13.58
C GLN A 220 -11.57 14.25 -14.80
N LYS A 221 -10.62 14.92 -15.45
CA LYS A 221 -9.83 14.35 -16.55
C LYS A 221 -8.96 13.19 -16.09
N LEU A 222 -8.51 13.19 -14.83
CA LEU A 222 -7.74 12.11 -14.20
C LEU A 222 -8.62 10.99 -13.61
N GLY A 223 -9.93 10.99 -13.90
CA GLY A 223 -10.87 9.93 -13.49
C GLY A 223 -11.73 10.27 -12.27
N GLY A 224 -11.62 11.48 -11.73
CA GLY A 224 -12.43 11.93 -10.58
C GLY A 224 -12.07 11.24 -9.26
N GLY A 225 -12.96 11.38 -8.28
CA GLY A 225 -12.80 10.79 -6.94
C GLY A 225 -11.74 11.49 -6.08
N THR A 226 -11.61 11.07 -4.85
CA THR A 226 -10.62 11.60 -3.91
C THR A 226 -9.25 10.98 -4.11
N GLN A 227 -8.20 11.68 -3.68
CA GLN A 227 -6.85 11.14 -3.63
C GLN A 227 -6.69 10.38 -2.32
N GLN A 228 -6.68 9.06 -2.39
CA GLN A 228 -6.37 8.23 -1.22
C GLN A 228 -4.86 8.04 -1.13
N ILE A 229 -4.27 8.47 -0.02
CA ILE A 229 -2.88 8.16 0.31
C ILE A 229 -2.89 6.88 1.14
N GLY A 230 -2.44 5.76 0.57
CA GLY A 230 -2.44 4.47 1.28
C GLY A 230 -1.85 3.35 0.44
N LEU A 231 -1.63 2.20 1.08
CA LEU A 231 -1.21 0.96 0.42
C LEU A 231 -2.45 0.26 -0.14
N GLY A 232 -2.68 0.41 -1.41
CA GLY A 232 -3.84 -0.18 -2.08
C GLY A 232 -4.60 0.87 -2.86
N ALA A 233 -4.54 0.78 -4.18
CA ALA A 233 -5.14 1.74 -5.06
C ALA A 233 -5.98 1.07 -6.13
N ASN A 234 -7.11 1.71 -6.45
CA ASN A 234 -7.85 1.41 -7.65
C ASN A 234 -7.12 1.97 -8.89
N GLU A 235 -7.58 1.63 -10.08
CA GLU A 235 -6.98 2.07 -11.34
C GLU A 235 -6.89 3.60 -11.47
N THR A 236 -7.86 4.34 -10.93
CA THR A 236 -7.90 5.80 -10.95
C THR A 236 -6.77 6.40 -10.10
N VAL A 237 -6.50 5.84 -8.93
CA VAL A 237 -5.39 6.30 -8.07
C VAL A 237 -4.05 6.03 -8.75
N LEU A 238 -3.87 4.86 -9.37
CA LEU A 238 -2.66 4.53 -10.11
C LEU A 238 -2.42 5.48 -11.29
N ASP A 239 -3.48 5.86 -12.02
CA ASP A 239 -3.37 6.83 -13.11
C ASP A 239 -2.97 8.23 -12.59
N LYS A 240 -3.51 8.68 -11.45
CA LYS A 240 -3.10 9.93 -10.79
C LYS A 240 -1.64 9.89 -10.31
N GLU A 241 -1.21 8.78 -9.76
CA GLU A 241 0.17 8.60 -9.33
C GLU A 241 1.14 8.53 -10.53
N GLU A 242 0.74 7.91 -11.65
CA GLU A 242 1.52 7.93 -12.89
C GLU A 242 1.64 9.35 -13.44
N PHE A 243 0.55 10.13 -13.43
CA PHE A 243 0.58 11.56 -13.75
C PHE A 243 1.60 12.31 -12.86
N ASN A 244 1.55 12.09 -11.56
CA ASN A 244 2.48 12.73 -10.61
C ASN A 244 3.95 12.34 -10.89
N ARG A 245 4.25 11.08 -11.24
CA ARG A 245 5.59 10.65 -11.66
C ARG A 245 6.05 11.36 -12.92
N ASN A 246 5.16 11.53 -13.92
CA ASN A 246 5.47 12.25 -15.13
C ASN A 246 5.78 13.73 -14.85
N VAL A 247 5.03 14.36 -13.95
CA VAL A 247 5.30 15.72 -13.45
C VAL A 247 6.67 15.78 -12.76
N GLN A 248 6.96 14.83 -11.86
CA GLN A 248 8.22 14.78 -11.13
C GLN A 248 9.43 14.66 -12.07
N GLU A 249 9.34 13.83 -13.09
CA GLU A 249 10.43 13.61 -14.04
C GLU A 249 10.84 14.93 -14.71
N ILE A 250 9.85 15.74 -15.11
CA ILE A 250 10.12 17.02 -15.75
C ILE A 250 10.60 18.08 -14.73
N LEU A 251 9.97 18.17 -13.55
CA LEU A 251 10.39 19.11 -12.52
C LEU A 251 11.80 18.84 -11.98
N ARG A 252 12.27 17.61 -12.06
CA ARG A 252 13.66 17.25 -11.72
C ARG A 252 14.65 17.88 -12.71
N GLY A 253 14.35 17.90 -14.00
CA GLY A 253 15.27 18.41 -15.01
C GLY A 253 16.68 17.86 -14.85
N ASP A 254 17.68 18.73 -15.04
CA ASP A 254 19.10 18.35 -14.90
C ASP A 254 19.59 18.29 -13.44
N GLN A 255 18.84 18.81 -12.48
CA GLN A 255 19.16 18.85 -11.04
C GLN A 255 20.57 19.38 -10.73
N VAL A 256 20.97 20.47 -11.35
CA VAL A 256 22.30 21.04 -11.18
C VAL A 256 22.43 21.75 -9.84
N TYR A 257 21.51 22.64 -9.52
CA TYR A 257 21.51 23.47 -8.31
C TYR A 257 20.58 22.93 -7.24
N ASN A 258 19.50 22.25 -7.63
CA ASN A 258 18.45 21.78 -6.72
C ASN A 258 18.27 20.25 -6.82
N ARG A 259 17.52 19.70 -5.85
CA ARG A 259 16.92 18.36 -5.88
C ARG A 259 15.42 18.52 -5.70
N VAL A 260 14.63 17.68 -6.36
CA VAL A 260 13.17 17.73 -6.30
C VAL A 260 12.66 16.44 -5.69
N TRP A 261 11.85 16.57 -4.65
CA TRP A 261 11.21 15.49 -3.92
C TRP A 261 9.69 15.63 -4.03
N GLY A 262 9.01 14.55 -4.43
CA GLY A 262 7.55 14.52 -4.52
C GLY A 262 6.92 14.05 -3.22
N ILE A 263 5.93 14.78 -2.73
CA ILE A 263 5.29 14.52 -1.44
C ILE A 263 4.24 13.41 -1.59
N ALA A 264 4.58 12.19 -1.19
CA ALA A 264 3.68 11.03 -1.21
C ALA A 264 2.94 10.84 -2.56
N ILE A 265 3.65 11.07 -3.66
CA ILE A 265 3.03 11.20 -4.99
C ILE A 265 2.68 9.88 -5.67
N ASP A 266 3.27 8.77 -5.23
CA ASP A 266 3.29 7.49 -5.95
C ASP A 266 3.38 6.26 -5.03
N VAL A 267 2.73 6.31 -3.88
CA VAL A 267 2.79 5.27 -2.84
C VAL A 267 2.35 3.90 -3.36
N SER A 268 1.28 3.86 -4.12
CA SER A 268 0.71 2.62 -4.66
C SER A 268 1.55 2.08 -5.81
N LEU A 269 2.02 2.93 -6.71
CA LEU A 269 2.95 2.53 -7.78
C LEU A 269 4.28 2.01 -7.22
N GLU A 270 4.83 2.67 -6.20
CA GLU A 270 6.04 2.19 -5.52
C GLU A 270 5.80 0.84 -4.84
N SER A 271 4.62 0.65 -4.24
CA SER A 271 4.19 -0.63 -3.67
C SER A 271 4.13 -1.73 -4.73
N GLU A 272 3.56 -1.45 -5.92
CA GLU A 272 3.54 -2.40 -7.04
C GLU A 272 4.95 -2.73 -7.54
N ASP A 273 5.81 -1.72 -7.72
CA ASP A 273 7.19 -1.89 -8.17
C ASP A 273 8.00 -2.75 -7.18
N GLN A 274 7.86 -2.51 -5.89
CA GLN A 274 8.52 -3.32 -4.85
C GLN A 274 7.91 -4.72 -4.73
N GLY A 275 6.60 -4.85 -4.92
CA GLY A 275 5.92 -6.14 -5.02
C GLY A 275 6.46 -7.01 -6.14
N ALA A 276 6.74 -6.42 -7.30
CA ALA A 276 7.36 -7.12 -8.42
C ALA A 276 8.78 -7.62 -8.09
N VAL A 277 9.59 -6.80 -7.42
CA VAL A 277 10.93 -7.20 -6.96
C VAL A 277 10.84 -8.31 -5.90
N ALA A 278 9.92 -8.18 -4.93
CA ALA A 278 9.68 -9.21 -3.91
C ALA A 278 9.30 -10.56 -4.52
N GLY A 279 8.54 -10.57 -5.62
CA GLY A 279 8.18 -11.79 -6.36
C GLY A 279 9.40 -12.63 -6.79
N ILE A 280 10.49 -11.98 -7.18
CA ILE A 280 11.75 -12.65 -7.55
C ILE A 280 12.36 -13.36 -6.32
N PHE A 281 12.38 -12.71 -5.16
CA PHE A 281 12.88 -13.31 -3.92
C PHE A 281 12.00 -14.47 -3.44
N ILE A 282 10.68 -14.36 -3.59
CA ILE A 282 9.74 -15.44 -3.32
C ILE A 282 10.05 -16.65 -4.22
N MET A 283 10.32 -16.44 -5.51
CA MET A 283 10.73 -17.49 -6.43
C MET A 283 11.98 -18.24 -5.93
N PHE A 284 13.03 -17.51 -5.56
CA PHE A 284 14.24 -18.10 -5.02
C PHE A 284 13.99 -18.87 -3.71
N THR A 285 13.13 -18.33 -2.85
CA THR A 285 12.73 -18.99 -1.60
C THR A 285 12.01 -20.31 -1.87
N VAL A 286 11.08 -20.35 -2.84
CA VAL A 286 10.40 -21.59 -3.26
C VAL A 286 11.39 -22.61 -3.78
N ILE A 287 12.27 -22.21 -4.68
CA ILE A 287 13.31 -23.08 -5.25
C ILE A 287 14.22 -23.60 -4.13
N GLY A 288 14.67 -22.73 -3.24
CA GLY A 288 15.49 -23.10 -2.08
C GLY A 288 14.79 -24.09 -1.15
N ALA A 289 13.52 -23.85 -0.82
CA ALA A 289 12.72 -24.76 0.00
C ALA A 289 12.58 -26.16 -0.65
N ILE A 290 12.30 -26.20 -1.95
CA ILE A 290 12.19 -27.47 -2.70
C ILE A 290 13.52 -28.21 -2.71
N ILE A 291 14.66 -27.52 -2.90
CA ILE A 291 16.01 -28.12 -2.86
C ILE A 291 16.31 -28.69 -1.46
N VAL A 292 15.98 -27.92 -0.40
CA VAL A 292 16.16 -28.37 1.00
C VAL A 292 15.36 -29.64 1.27
N VAL A 293 14.10 -29.71 0.81
CA VAL A 293 13.29 -30.95 0.90
C VAL A 293 13.96 -32.11 0.17
N GLY A 294 14.48 -31.89 -1.04
CA GLY A 294 15.18 -32.88 -1.82
C GLY A 294 16.42 -33.43 -1.10
N ILE A 295 17.22 -32.58 -0.51
CA ILE A 295 18.42 -32.94 0.27
C ILE A 295 18.03 -33.69 1.56
N ALA A 296 17.07 -33.15 2.33
CA ALA A 296 16.62 -33.71 3.60
C ALA A 296 16.04 -35.11 3.45
N LEU A 297 15.28 -35.35 2.39
CA LEU A 297 14.65 -36.64 2.10
C LEU A 297 15.50 -37.54 1.16
N ARG A 298 16.62 -37.01 0.62
CA ARG A 298 17.48 -37.70 -0.36
C ARG A 298 16.67 -38.31 -1.52
N SER A 299 15.64 -37.61 -1.96
CA SER A 299 14.70 -38.12 -2.96
C SER A 299 14.31 -37.01 -3.95
N TYR A 300 14.74 -37.16 -5.21
CA TYR A 300 14.36 -36.26 -6.30
C TYR A 300 12.83 -36.24 -6.54
N TRP A 301 12.16 -37.38 -6.32
CA TRP A 301 10.70 -37.43 -6.44
C TRP A 301 9.97 -36.70 -5.32
N ALA A 302 10.51 -36.73 -4.10
CA ALA A 302 9.96 -35.88 -3.03
C ALA A 302 10.11 -34.41 -3.37
N MET A 303 11.27 -34.00 -3.89
CA MET A 303 11.52 -32.65 -4.37
C MET A 303 10.52 -32.23 -5.46
N ALA A 304 10.35 -33.02 -6.51
CA ALA A 304 9.44 -32.77 -7.62
C ALA A 304 7.98 -32.70 -7.17
N LEU A 305 7.54 -33.62 -6.30
CA LEU A 305 6.15 -33.62 -5.81
C LEU A 305 5.86 -32.47 -4.85
N THR A 306 6.81 -32.06 -4.03
CA THR A 306 6.66 -30.89 -3.16
C THR A 306 6.55 -29.62 -4.02
N GLY A 307 7.40 -29.48 -5.03
CA GLY A 307 7.32 -28.37 -5.98
C GLY A 307 5.97 -28.32 -6.72
N ALA A 308 5.52 -29.47 -7.25
CA ALA A 308 4.20 -29.58 -7.87
C ALA A 308 3.07 -29.23 -6.88
N GLY A 309 3.20 -29.68 -5.63
CA GLY A 309 2.26 -29.34 -4.56
C GLY A 309 2.20 -27.85 -4.28
N LEU A 310 3.34 -27.15 -4.22
CA LEU A 310 3.38 -25.70 -4.04
C LEU A 310 2.70 -24.96 -5.20
N GLY A 311 2.90 -25.39 -6.45
CA GLY A 311 2.19 -24.82 -7.60
C GLY A 311 0.67 -25.02 -7.49
N ILE A 312 0.21 -26.22 -7.09
CA ILE A 312 -1.22 -26.48 -6.84
C ILE A 312 -1.78 -25.58 -5.72
N LEU A 313 -1.00 -25.39 -4.65
CA LEU A 313 -1.42 -24.55 -3.53
C LEU A 313 -1.69 -23.11 -3.92
N MET A 314 -0.88 -22.53 -4.82
CA MET A 314 -1.10 -21.18 -5.32
C MET A 314 -2.44 -21.08 -6.06
N VAL A 315 -2.75 -22.07 -6.90
CA VAL A 315 -4.04 -22.11 -7.59
C VAL A 315 -5.20 -22.25 -6.61
N TRP A 316 -5.04 -23.07 -5.56
CA TRP A 316 -6.08 -23.24 -4.55
C TRP A 316 -6.28 -21.96 -3.73
N LEU A 317 -5.20 -21.32 -3.29
CA LEU A 317 -5.28 -20.07 -2.55
C LEU A 317 -6.04 -19.00 -3.35
N LYS A 318 -5.52 -18.66 -4.52
CA LYS A 318 -6.11 -17.60 -5.35
C LYS A 318 -7.50 -17.98 -5.86
N GLY A 319 -7.69 -19.21 -6.33
CA GLY A 319 -8.97 -19.68 -6.85
C GLY A 319 -10.08 -19.70 -5.81
N ILE A 320 -9.78 -20.10 -4.55
CA ILE A 320 -10.77 -20.07 -3.48
C ILE A 320 -11.00 -18.63 -3.01
N SER A 321 -9.93 -17.83 -2.85
CA SER A 321 -10.05 -16.42 -2.46
C SER A 321 -10.94 -15.63 -3.44
N ASN A 322 -10.70 -15.77 -4.74
CA ASN A 322 -11.51 -15.10 -5.76
C ASN A 322 -12.96 -15.64 -5.79
N LEU A 323 -13.15 -16.97 -5.56
CA LEU A 323 -14.49 -17.57 -5.55
C LEU A 323 -15.38 -17.03 -4.41
N ILE A 324 -14.79 -16.69 -3.27
CA ILE A 324 -15.51 -16.14 -2.11
C ILE A 324 -15.48 -14.62 -2.05
N GLY A 325 -14.89 -13.96 -3.07
CA GLY A 325 -14.87 -12.51 -3.18
C GLY A 325 -13.97 -11.84 -2.15
N LEU A 326 -12.79 -12.42 -1.86
CA LEU A 326 -11.78 -11.72 -1.06
C LEU A 326 -11.09 -10.69 -1.96
N ASP A 327 -11.14 -9.44 -1.55
CA ASP A 327 -10.42 -8.36 -2.22
C ASP A 327 -8.91 -8.54 -2.11
N GLY A 328 -8.20 -8.02 -3.11
CA GLY A 328 -6.77 -8.11 -3.22
C GLY A 328 -6.01 -7.22 -2.23
N GLY A 329 -4.74 -7.02 -2.46
CA GLY A 329 -3.87 -6.11 -1.75
C GLY A 329 -2.50 -6.71 -1.44
N LEU A 330 -1.50 -5.85 -1.28
CA LEU A 330 -0.10 -6.22 -1.10
C LEU A 330 0.09 -7.27 0.03
N ILE A 331 -0.60 -7.08 1.15
CA ILE A 331 -0.51 -8.00 2.31
C ILE A 331 -0.97 -9.40 1.93
N ILE A 332 -2.09 -9.52 1.22
CA ILE A 332 -2.67 -10.81 0.84
C ILE A 332 -1.84 -11.44 -0.28
N GLU A 333 -1.38 -10.63 -1.22
CA GLU A 333 -0.69 -11.13 -2.41
C GLU A 333 0.76 -11.55 -2.17
N LEU A 334 1.46 -10.93 -1.23
CA LEU A 334 2.85 -11.24 -0.91
C LEU A 334 3.00 -12.06 0.37
N ILE A 335 2.39 -11.64 1.47
CA ILE A 335 2.64 -12.23 2.78
C ILE A 335 1.99 -13.62 2.90
N VAL A 336 0.75 -13.78 2.42
CA VAL A 336 0.06 -15.07 2.50
C VAL A 336 0.76 -16.18 1.72
N PRO A 337 1.20 -15.99 0.46
CA PRO A 337 2.02 -16.97 -0.26
C PRO A 337 3.31 -17.35 0.46
N VAL A 338 4.03 -16.36 1.02
CA VAL A 338 5.28 -16.63 1.78
C VAL A 338 5.00 -17.48 3.02
N ALA A 339 3.99 -17.11 3.80
CA ALA A 339 3.56 -17.87 4.99
C ALA A 339 3.10 -19.28 4.61
N MET A 340 2.34 -19.43 3.52
CA MET A 340 1.86 -20.70 3.02
C MET A 340 3.02 -21.63 2.61
N ILE A 341 4.04 -21.09 1.94
CA ILE A 341 5.23 -21.87 1.54
C ILE A 341 5.96 -22.34 2.80
N ALA A 342 6.20 -21.45 3.75
CA ALA A 342 6.92 -21.76 4.98
C ALA A 342 6.21 -22.86 5.80
N LEU A 343 4.92 -22.67 6.10
CA LEU A 343 4.11 -23.61 6.87
C LEU A 343 3.78 -24.90 6.06
N GLY A 344 3.54 -24.75 4.76
CA GLY A 344 3.15 -25.86 3.91
C GLY A 344 4.26 -26.89 3.71
N VAL A 345 5.50 -26.45 3.51
CA VAL A 345 6.65 -27.36 3.32
C VAL A 345 6.86 -28.25 4.53
N ASP A 346 6.57 -27.76 5.75
CA ASP A 346 6.67 -28.57 6.97
C ASP A 346 5.71 -29.76 6.96
N PHE A 347 4.47 -29.60 6.49
CA PHE A 347 3.54 -30.72 6.34
C PHE A 347 4.09 -31.78 5.40
N ALA A 348 4.69 -31.39 4.25
CA ALA A 348 5.31 -32.31 3.30
C ALA A 348 6.50 -33.04 3.92
N VAL A 349 7.41 -32.32 4.57
CA VAL A 349 8.63 -32.88 5.18
C VAL A 349 8.26 -33.88 6.25
N HIS A 350 7.38 -33.57 7.16
CA HIS A 350 6.99 -34.48 8.23
C HIS A 350 6.30 -35.73 7.71
N ALA A 351 5.36 -35.60 6.78
CA ALA A 351 4.64 -36.72 6.21
C ALA A 351 5.57 -37.65 5.35
N LEU A 352 6.35 -37.02 4.46
CA LEU A 352 7.27 -37.79 3.58
C LEU A 352 8.43 -38.41 4.35
N LYS A 353 9.00 -37.71 5.33
CA LYS A 353 10.09 -38.23 6.16
C LYS A 353 9.64 -39.47 6.93
N ARG A 354 8.47 -39.41 7.54
CA ARG A 354 7.92 -40.54 8.28
C ARG A 354 7.61 -41.71 7.35
N TYR A 355 7.09 -41.46 6.17
CA TYR A 355 6.89 -42.48 5.14
C TYR A 355 8.19 -43.12 4.72
N GLU A 356 9.27 -42.38 4.44
CA GLU A 356 10.57 -42.93 4.07
C GLU A 356 11.24 -43.69 5.24
N GLU A 357 11.08 -43.26 6.50
CA GLU A 357 11.55 -43.95 7.68
C GLU A 357 10.93 -45.35 7.77
N GLU A 358 9.62 -45.48 7.60
CA GLU A 358 8.92 -46.77 7.64
C GLU A 358 9.35 -47.70 6.48
N LYS A 359 9.66 -47.15 5.31
CA LYS A 359 10.26 -47.91 4.21
C LYS A 359 11.66 -48.40 4.54
N LEU A 360 12.48 -47.57 5.19
CA LEU A 360 13.82 -47.98 5.63
C LEU A 360 13.79 -49.11 6.67
N LEU A 361 12.70 -49.23 7.44
CA LEU A 361 12.44 -50.31 8.37
C LEU A 361 11.96 -51.61 7.65
N GLY A 362 11.82 -51.59 6.32
CA GLY A 362 11.48 -52.76 5.51
C GLY A 362 10.01 -52.94 5.17
N LEU A 363 9.16 -51.94 5.53
CA LEU A 363 7.75 -52.00 5.16
C LEU A 363 7.57 -51.72 3.66
N GLY A 364 6.68 -52.45 3.01
CA GLY A 364 6.26 -52.13 1.65
C GLY A 364 5.55 -50.73 1.57
N PRO A 365 5.53 -50.08 0.38
CA PRO A 365 5.06 -48.69 0.26
C PRO A 365 3.67 -48.41 0.85
N ARG A 366 2.72 -49.33 0.70
CA ARG A 366 1.36 -49.19 1.24
C ARG A 366 1.34 -49.21 2.76
N ARG A 367 2.02 -50.18 3.36
CA ARG A 367 2.12 -50.30 4.83
C ARG A 367 2.92 -49.14 5.41
N ALA A 368 4.03 -48.78 4.78
CA ALA A 368 4.85 -47.65 5.17
C ALA A 368 4.04 -46.33 5.17
N PHE A 369 3.17 -46.13 4.20
CA PHE A 369 2.27 -44.97 4.15
C PHE A 369 1.26 -45.02 5.30
N VAL A 370 0.56 -46.12 5.51
CA VAL A 370 -0.47 -46.24 6.56
C VAL A 370 0.13 -46.05 7.95
N VAL A 371 1.26 -46.67 8.22
CA VAL A 371 1.93 -46.59 9.53
C VAL A 371 2.57 -45.18 9.70
N GLY A 372 3.26 -44.68 8.68
CA GLY A 372 3.97 -43.43 8.71
C GLY A 372 2.99 -42.24 8.83
N LEU A 373 2.07 -42.13 7.90
CA LEU A 373 1.08 -41.02 7.94
C LEU A 373 0.15 -41.13 9.16
N GLY A 374 -0.33 -42.37 9.48
CA GLY A 374 -1.15 -42.58 10.66
C GLY A 374 -0.47 -42.19 11.96
N GLY A 375 0.86 -42.26 12.01
CA GLY A 375 1.67 -41.84 13.16
C GLY A 375 1.79 -40.32 13.34
N VAL A 376 1.81 -39.58 12.23
CA VAL A 376 1.98 -38.10 12.26
C VAL A 376 0.72 -37.32 11.98
N LEU A 377 -0.32 -37.91 11.39
CA LEU A 377 -1.54 -37.22 10.97
C LEU A 377 -2.23 -36.47 12.11
N GLY A 378 -2.19 -37.01 13.32
CA GLY A 378 -2.77 -36.34 14.50
C GLY A 378 -2.03 -35.07 14.87
N ALA A 379 -0.71 -35.07 14.80
CA ALA A 379 0.11 -33.86 15.03
C ALA A 379 -0.06 -32.83 13.92
N LEU A 380 -0.09 -33.28 12.66
CA LEU A 380 -0.32 -32.38 11.51
C LEU A 380 -1.72 -31.75 11.55
N ALA A 381 -2.74 -32.54 11.93
CA ALA A 381 -4.10 -32.01 12.09
C ALA A 381 -4.23 -31.01 13.23
N LEU A 382 -3.49 -31.22 14.33
CA LEU A 382 -3.46 -30.27 15.44
C LEU A 382 -2.76 -28.97 15.05
N ALA A 383 -1.61 -29.06 14.35
CA ALA A 383 -0.92 -27.90 13.82
C ALA A 383 -1.81 -27.12 12.85
N PHE A 384 -2.43 -27.81 11.88
CA PHE A 384 -3.42 -27.21 10.99
C PHE A 384 -4.53 -26.49 11.74
N ALA A 385 -5.14 -27.11 12.75
CA ALA A 385 -6.24 -26.52 13.50
C ALA A 385 -5.78 -25.29 14.31
N SER A 386 -4.61 -25.37 14.94
CA SER A 386 -4.04 -24.27 15.72
C SER A 386 -3.71 -23.07 14.84
N ASP A 387 -3.04 -23.30 13.71
CA ASP A 387 -2.64 -22.23 12.80
C ASP A 387 -3.85 -21.58 12.11
N SER A 388 -4.81 -22.40 11.65
CA SER A 388 -6.04 -21.89 11.05
C SER A 388 -6.86 -21.06 12.04
N LEU A 389 -6.99 -21.48 13.31
CA LEU A 389 -7.67 -20.70 14.32
C LEU A 389 -6.94 -19.40 14.65
N ALA A 390 -5.61 -19.42 14.68
CA ALA A 390 -4.80 -18.22 14.90
C ALA A 390 -5.03 -17.19 13.79
N PHE A 391 -5.04 -17.61 12.52
CA PHE A 391 -5.32 -16.71 11.41
C PHE A 391 -6.79 -16.25 11.38
N LEU A 392 -7.75 -17.14 11.64
CA LEU A 392 -9.16 -16.77 11.71
C LEU A 392 -9.49 -15.82 12.86
N ALA A 393 -8.65 -15.72 13.91
CA ALA A 393 -8.83 -14.70 14.94
C ALA A 393 -8.79 -13.27 14.37
N ASN A 394 -8.08 -13.06 13.25
CA ASN A 394 -8.05 -11.76 12.57
C ASN A 394 -9.41 -11.33 11.99
N THR A 395 -10.37 -12.25 11.82
CA THR A 395 -11.74 -11.90 11.38
C THR A 395 -12.50 -11.03 12.39
N SER A 396 -11.99 -10.91 13.62
CA SER A 396 -12.51 -9.96 14.61
C SER A 396 -11.92 -8.56 14.50
N SER A 397 -11.02 -8.31 13.57
CA SER A 397 -10.48 -6.98 13.29
C SER A 397 -11.56 -6.07 12.71
N GLY A 398 -11.46 -4.78 13.03
CA GLY A 398 -12.23 -3.73 12.36
C GLY A 398 -11.63 -3.28 11.02
N ILE A 399 -10.52 -3.87 10.57
CA ILE A 399 -9.82 -3.51 9.33
C ILE A 399 -10.05 -4.62 8.30
N GLU A 400 -10.63 -4.28 7.16
CA GLU A 400 -11.02 -5.23 6.12
C GLU A 400 -9.84 -6.04 5.58
N SER A 401 -8.71 -5.39 5.27
CA SER A 401 -7.49 -6.06 4.80
C SER A 401 -6.95 -7.08 5.80
N VAL A 402 -7.08 -6.84 7.11
CA VAL A 402 -6.67 -7.78 8.17
C VAL A 402 -7.64 -8.96 8.25
N VAL A 403 -8.94 -8.72 8.05
CA VAL A 403 -9.97 -9.77 7.98
C VAL A 403 -9.70 -10.67 6.78
N HIS A 404 -9.53 -10.09 5.59
CA HIS A 404 -9.25 -10.83 4.35
C HIS A 404 -7.92 -11.59 4.43
N PHE A 405 -6.87 -10.98 4.99
CA PHE A 405 -5.61 -11.68 5.29
C PHE A 405 -5.83 -12.90 6.18
N GLY A 406 -6.60 -12.77 7.25
CA GLY A 406 -6.89 -13.88 8.18
C GLY A 406 -7.59 -15.05 7.48
N ILE A 407 -8.59 -14.76 6.65
CA ILE A 407 -9.33 -15.76 5.87
C ILE A 407 -8.42 -16.41 4.81
N ALA A 408 -7.68 -15.60 4.04
CA ALA A 408 -6.77 -16.10 3.01
C ALA A 408 -5.67 -16.99 3.59
N ALA A 409 -5.08 -16.59 4.73
CA ALA A 409 -4.07 -17.38 5.43
C ALA A 409 -4.64 -18.71 5.97
N ALA A 410 -5.86 -18.73 6.50
CA ALA A 410 -6.52 -19.96 6.92
C ALA A 410 -6.78 -20.90 5.74
N ILE A 411 -7.21 -20.37 4.58
CA ILE A 411 -7.35 -21.15 3.32
C ILE A 411 -6.00 -21.71 2.90
N ALA A 412 -4.94 -20.90 2.96
CA ALA A 412 -3.58 -21.31 2.63
C ALA A 412 -3.10 -22.50 3.49
N VAL A 413 -3.29 -22.44 4.81
CA VAL A 413 -2.93 -23.50 5.76
C VAL A 413 -3.77 -24.76 5.52
N ALA A 414 -5.09 -24.62 5.31
CA ALA A 414 -5.97 -25.74 5.01
C ALA A 414 -5.59 -26.44 3.69
N SER A 415 -5.33 -25.66 2.66
CA SER A 415 -4.87 -26.15 1.36
C SER A 415 -3.52 -26.87 1.51
N SER A 416 -2.59 -26.30 2.27
CA SER A 416 -1.28 -26.88 2.56
C SER A 416 -1.37 -28.23 3.28
N PHE A 417 -2.21 -28.35 4.29
CA PHE A 417 -2.45 -29.60 4.99
C PHE A 417 -2.99 -30.68 4.05
N VAL A 418 -3.96 -30.34 3.19
CA VAL A 418 -4.55 -31.31 2.24
C VAL A 418 -3.56 -31.68 1.15
N VAL A 419 -2.96 -30.71 0.46
CA VAL A 419 -2.11 -30.96 -0.70
C VAL A 419 -0.76 -31.54 -0.27
N LEU A 420 -0.03 -30.82 0.61
CA LEU A 420 1.33 -31.21 1.00
C LEU A 420 1.35 -32.29 2.09
N GLY A 421 0.40 -32.26 3.03
CA GLY A 421 0.33 -33.25 4.11
C GLY A 421 -0.30 -34.58 3.70
N VAL A 422 -1.19 -34.59 2.69
CA VAL A 422 -1.92 -35.82 2.30
C VAL A 422 -1.67 -36.21 0.84
N VAL A 423 -1.93 -35.33 -0.13
CA VAL A 423 -1.89 -35.67 -1.57
C VAL A 423 -0.46 -35.96 -2.03
N VAL A 424 0.52 -35.17 -1.62
CA VAL A 424 1.94 -35.36 -1.99
C VAL A 424 2.49 -36.70 -1.47
N PRO A 425 2.31 -37.09 -0.20
CA PRO A 425 2.72 -38.44 0.27
C PRO A 425 1.99 -39.57 -0.43
N LEU A 426 0.71 -39.45 -0.76
CA LEU A 426 -0.03 -40.44 -1.55
C LEU A 426 0.54 -40.57 -2.97
N ALA A 427 0.85 -39.46 -3.63
CA ALA A 427 1.48 -39.46 -4.95
C ALA A 427 2.87 -40.12 -4.90
N LYS A 428 3.66 -39.84 -3.85
CA LYS A 428 4.97 -40.49 -3.63
C LYS A 428 4.83 -41.99 -3.47
N MET A 429 3.87 -42.47 -2.67
CA MET A 429 3.58 -43.89 -2.51
C MET A 429 3.19 -44.51 -3.87
N GLU A 430 2.33 -43.91 -4.65
CA GLU A 430 1.92 -44.43 -5.97
C GLU A 430 3.10 -44.51 -6.94
N ILE A 431 4.00 -43.51 -6.95
CA ILE A 431 5.23 -43.54 -7.77
C ILE A 431 6.15 -44.65 -7.34
N ASP A 432 6.34 -44.86 -6.04
CA ASP A 432 7.19 -45.98 -5.52
C ASP A 432 6.63 -47.35 -5.90
N LEU A 433 5.30 -47.52 -5.86
CA LEU A 433 4.64 -48.75 -6.34
C LEU A 433 4.87 -48.98 -7.84
N ILE A 434 4.81 -47.95 -8.68
CA ILE A 434 5.10 -48.05 -10.12
C ILE A 434 6.57 -48.46 -10.36
N ARG A 435 7.51 -47.93 -9.56
CA ARG A 435 8.94 -48.22 -9.68
C ARG A 435 9.26 -49.65 -9.31
N ILE A 436 8.66 -50.21 -8.26
CA ILE A 436 8.81 -51.60 -7.86
C ILE A 436 8.29 -52.54 -8.95
N GLY A 437 7.18 -52.21 -9.60
CA GLY A 437 6.59 -53.00 -10.68
C GLY A 437 7.37 -53.01 -12.01
N ARG A 438 8.45 -52.23 -12.13
CA ARG A 438 9.29 -52.12 -13.35
C ARG A 438 10.80 -52.26 -13.03
N PRO A 439 11.32 -53.43 -12.67
CA PRO A 439 12.69 -53.58 -12.18
C PRO A 439 13.77 -53.51 -13.28
N GLY A 440 13.55 -52.96 -14.45
CA GLY A 440 14.47 -53.03 -15.57
C GLY A 440 15.15 -51.75 -16.05
N ARG A 441 14.82 -50.58 -15.48
CA ARG A 441 15.36 -49.27 -15.96
C ARG A 441 16.14 -48.50 -14.88
N THR A 442 17.20 -49.12 -14.34
CA THR A 442 18.13 -48.45 -13.39
C THR A 442 19.39 -47.90 -14.05
N GLY A 443 19.35 -47.59 -15.34
CA GLY A 443 20.49 -47.03 -16.05
C GLY A 443 20.79 -45.56 -15.66
N ARG A 444 22.05 -45.11 -15.83
CA ARG A 444 22.51 -43.73 -15.60
C ARG A 444 21.63 -42.69 -16.30
N LEU A 445 21.11 -42.99 -17.50
CA LEU A 445 20.20 -42.13 -18.26
C LEU A 445 18.83 -41.95 -17.60
N ALA A 446 18.26 -43.00 -17.00
CA ALA A 446 17.00 -42.91 -16.28
C ALA A 446 17.15 -42.09 -14.97
N SER A 447 18.30 -42.20 -14.31
CA SER A 447 18.64 -41.37 -13.14
C SER A 447 18.85 -39.90 -13.54
N ALA A 448 19.58 -39.62 -14.62
CA ALA A 448 19.78 -38.29 -15.13
C ALA A 448 18.44 -37.61 -15.55
N GLY A 449 17.55 -38.38 -16.21
CA GLY A 449 16.22 -37.89 -16.57
C GLY A 449 15.36 -37.55 -15.35
N THR A 450 15.45 -38.29 -14.25
CA THR A 450 14.74 -37.99 -13.00
C THR A 450 15.29 -36.70 -12.35
N VAL A 451 16.60 -36.54 -12.33
CA VAL A 451 17.24 -35.32 -11.80
C VAL A 451 16.83 -34.11 -12.63
N LEU A 452 16.95 -34.22 -13.96
CA LEU A 452 16.55 -33.12 -14.86
C LEU A 452 15.07 -32.75 -14.72
N TYR A 453 14.19 -33.74 -14.65
CA TYR A 453 12.76 -33.51 -14.40
C TYR A 453 12.53 -32.78 -13.06
N SER A 454 13.20 -33.23 -11.99
CA SER A 454 13.03 -32.60 -10.67
C SER A 454 13.52 -31.16 -10.63
N ILE A 455 14.62 -30.85 -11.31
CA ILE A 455 15.11 -29.47 -11.45
C ILE A 455 14.13 -28.64 -12.24
N ASN A 456 13.61 -29.14 -13.37
CA ASN A 456 12.60 -28.42 -14.14
C ASN A 456 11.32 -28.14 -13.34
N VAL A 457 10.85 -29.12 -12.56
CA VAL A 457 9.68 -28.92 -11.69
C VAL A 457 9.96 -27.86 -10.63
N ALA A 458 11.15 -27.85 -10.02
CA ALA A 458 11.54 -26.84 -9.05
C ALA A 458 11.54 -25.42 -9.66
N ILE A 459 12.18 -25.27 -10.82
CA ILE A 459 12.23 -23.99 -11.55
C ILE A 459 10.82 -23.53 -11.94
N LEU A 460 10.03 -24.41 -12.56
CA LEU A 460 8.66 -24.07 -12.97
C LEU A 460 7.74 -23.74 -11.80
N SER A 461 7.90 -24.42 -10.66
CA SER A 461 7.13 -24.06 -9.46
C SER A 461 7.49 -22.67 -8.97
N GLY A 462 8.78 -22.30 -8.94
CA GLY A 462 9.21 -20.96 -8.60
C GLY A 462 8.66 -19.91 -9.58
N VAL A 463 8.79 -20.18 -10.88
CA VAL A 463 8.26 -19.27 -11.92
C VAL A 463 6.73 -19.16 -11.84
N SER A 464 6.02 -20.24 -11.57
CA SER A 464 4.55 -20.21 -11.41
C SER A 464 4.13 -19.37 -10.20
N VAL A 465 4.88 -19.41 -9.10
CA VAL A 465 4.61 -18.57 -7.93
C VAL A 465 4.83 -17.10 -8.27
N VAL A 466 5.93 -16.76 -8.94
CA VAL A 466 6.17 -15.37 -9.39
C VAL A 466 5.06 -14.88 -10.32
N PHE A 467 4.66 -15.72 -11.28
CA PHE A 467 3.59 -15.39 -12.21
C PHE A 467 2.26 -15.10 -11.49
N ILE A 468 1.94 -15.85 -10.43
CA ILE A 468 0.70 -15.67 -9.66
C ILE A 468 0.78 -14.42 -8.77
N VAL A 469 1.97 -14.11 -8.23
CA VAL A 469 2.18 -12.99 -7.31
C VAL A 469 2.41 -11.66 -8.03
N ALA A 470 3.15 -11.68 -9.13
CA ALA A 470 3.54 -10.49 -9.88
C ALA A 470 2.86 -10.43 -11.26
N ARG A 471 1.54 -10.49 -11.28
CA ARG A 471 0.73 -10.39 -12.50
C ARG A 471 0.95 -9.04 -13.17
N GLY A 472 1.36 -9.02 -14.42
CA GLY A 472 1.66 -7.79 -15.17
C GLY A 472 3.16 -7.55 -15.43
N VAL A 473 4.05 -8.21 -14.69
CA VAL A 473 5.51 -8.09 -14.90
C VAL A 473 5.99 -8.98 -16.06
N ILE A 474 5.21 -10.00 -16.44
CA ILE A 474 5.58 -10.97 -17.47
C ILE A 474 5.03 -10.51 -18.84
N PRO A 475 5.85 -10.47 -19.92
CA PRO A 475 5.38 -10.06 -21.25
C PRO A 475 4.22 -10.90 -21.77
N ASN A 476 3.24 -10.26 -22.39
CA ASN A 476 2.06 -10.89 -23.00
C ASN A 476 2.42 -12.06 -23.92
N GLY A 477 1.81 -13.21 -23.71
CA GLY A 477 2.04 -14.45 -24.46
C GLY A 477 2.96 -15.46 -23.77
N LEU A 478 3.90 -15.04 -22.94
CA LEU A 478 4.72 -15.97 -22.15
C LEU A 478 3.89 -16.62 -21.03
N GLU A 479 2.88 -15.93 -20.55
CA GLU A 479 1.90 -16.39 -19.57
C GLU A 479 1.25 -17.72 -19.98
N LEU A 480 0.74 -17.80 -21.20
CA LEU A 480 0.11 -19.01 -21.73
C LEU A 480 1.10 -20.18 -21.82
N VAL A 481 2.36 -19.90 -22.16
CA VAL A 481 3.42 -20.94 -22.24
C VAL A 481 3.74 -21.45 -20.83
N ILE A 482 3.89 -20.58 -19.85
CA ILE A 482 4.15 -20.94 -18.45
C ILE A 482 2.97 -21.75 -17.90
N LEU A 483 1.73 -21.28 -18.13
CA LEU A 483 0.52 -21.96 -17.70
C LEU A 483 0.40 -23.36 -18.34
N ALA A 484 0.54 -23.48 -19.67
CA ALA A 484 0.46 -24.74 -20.38
C ALA A 484 1.54 -25.72 -19.93
N THR A 485 2.77 -25.24 -19.69
CA THR A 485 3.88 -26.07 -19.23
C THR A 485 3.66 -26.51 -17.77
N THR A 486 3.14 -25.62 -16.93
CA THR A 486 2.79 -25.92 -15.52
C THR A 486 1.68 -26.95 -15.46
N ILE A 487 0.59 -26.78 -16.22
CA ILE A 487 -0.49 -27.78 -16.31
C ILE A 487 0.07 -29.11 -16.85
N GLY A 488 0.88 -29.07 -17.88
CA GLY A 488 1.50 -30.27 -18.48
C GLY A 488 2.34 -31.07 -17.49
N LEU A 489 3.23 -30.39 -16.77
CA LEU A 489 4.19 -31.03 -15.86
C LEU A 489 3.60 -31.35 -14.48
N HIS A 490 2.74 -30.49 -13.95
CA HIS A 490 2.22 -30.66 -12.58
C HIS A 490 0.90 -31.42 -12.52
N LEU A 491 0.11 -31.41 -13.59
CA LEU A 491 -1.21 -32.03 -13.65
C LEU A 491 -1.25 -33.24 -14.61
N LEU A 492 -0.98 -33.02 -15.89
CA LEU A 492 -1.17 -34.07 -16.91
C LEU A 492 -0.16 -35.17 -16.82
N LEU A 493 1.13 -34.89 -16.60
CA LEU A 493 2.17 -35.91 -16.49
C LEU A 493 2.02 -36.80 -15.26
N PRO A 494 1.73 -36.29 -14.04
CA PRO A 494 1.41 -37.15 -12.90
C PRO A 494 0.16 -38.01 -13.13
N LEU A 495 -0.91 -37.46 -13.70
CA LEU A 495 -2.12 -38.21 -14.07
C LEU A 495 -1.81 -39.36 -15.05
N TYR A 496 -1.03 -39.10 -16.11
CA TYR A 496 -0.60 -40.10 -17.09
C TYR A 496 0.24 -41.18 -16.44
N VAL A 497 1.21 -40.83 -15.60
CA VAL A 497 2.09 -41.80 -14.90
C VAL A 497 1.26 -42.68 -13.95
N ILE A 498 0.32 -42.09 -13.20
CA ILE A 498 -0.54 -42.83 -12.25
C ILE A 498 -1.55 -43.73 -13.00
N SER A 499 -2.10 -43.26 -14.12
CA SER A 499 -3.06 -44.05 -14.91
C SER A 499 -2.49 -45.32 -15.51
N ARG A 500 -1.17 -45.33 -15.79
CA ARG A 500 -0.45 -46.48 -16.40
C ARG A 500 0.10 -47.48 -15.38
N ARG A 501 -0.37 -47.48 -14.15
CA ARG A 501 0.03 -48.44 -13.14
C ARG A 501 -0.43 -49.87 -13.52
N PRO A 502 0.45 -50.90 -13.44
CA PRO A 502 0.07 -52.31 -13.57
C PRO A 502 -0.92 -52.72 -12.48
N ALA A 503 -1.87 -53.60 -12.82
CA ALA A 503 -3.02 -53.91 -11.94
C ALA A 503 -2.67 -54.72 -10.69
N VAL A 504 -1.51 -55.40 -10.64
CA VAL A 504 -1.15 -56.32 -9.54
C VAL A 504 0.30 -56.07 -9.13
N ILE A 505 0.49 -55.67 -7.88
CA ILE A 505 1.79 -55.76 -7.18
C ILE A 505 1.51 -56.39 -5.83
N ALA A 506 2.05 -57.59 -5.61
CA ALA A 506 2.05 -58.25 -4.30
C ALA A 506 2.93 -57.43 -3.35
N ASP A 507 2.41 -57.08 -2.19
CA ASP A 507 3.07 -56.26 -1.16
C ASP A 507 3.95 -57.12 -0.24
N ASP A 508 4.44 -58.23 -0.76
CA ASP A 508 5.28 -59.18 -0.05
C ASP A 508 6.77 -58.88 -0.28
N ALA A 509 7.27 -57.85 0.42
CA ALA A 509 8.71 -57.70 0.63
C ALA A 509 9.09 -58.37 1.95
N PRO A 510 10.12 -59.23 1.97
CA PRO A 510 10.51 -59.96 3.18
C PRO A 510 11.08 -59.01 4.24
N ASP A 511 10.75 -59.29 5.49
CA ASP A 511 11.15 -58.60 6.72
C ASP A 511 12.68 -58.70 6.97
N THR A 512 13.51 -58.05 6.19
CA THR A 512 14.97 -58.04 6.36
C THR A 512 15.54 -56.65 6.58
N ALA A 513 15.18 -56.00 7.70
CA ALA A 513 15.76 -54.66 7.96
C ALA A 513 15.98 -54.32 9.44
N ILE A 514 16.43 -55.30 10.27
CA ILE A 514 16.72 -55.03 11.68
C ILE A 514 18.05 -54.25 11.89
N GLY A 515 18.86 -54.04 10.84
CA GLY A 515 20.25 -53.56 10.95
C GLY A 515 20.45 -52.02 10.77
N ARG A 516 19.43 -51.22 10.44
CA ARG A 516 19.61 -49.80 10.12
C ARG A 516 19.07 -48.81 11.17
N ALA A 517 18.36 -49.25 12.17
CA ALA A 517 17.83 -48.39 13.27
C ALA A 517 18.94 -47.75 14.11
N ASP A 518 20.13 -48.35 14.14
CA ASP A 518 21.26 -47.87 14.97
C ASP A 518 21.96 -46.60 14.41
N ARG A 519 21.72 -46.25 13.16
CA ARG A 519 22.30 -45.00 12.58
C ARG A 519 21.48 -43.74 12.86
N LEU A 520 20.19 -43.87 13.13
CA LEU A 520 19.31 -42.71 13.42
C LEU A 520 19.52 -42.16 14.85
N THR A 521 20.01 -43.02 15.78
CA THR A 521 20.29 -42.62 17.16
C THR A 521 21.59 -41.83 17.34
N LYS A 522 22.45 -41.74 16.31
CA LYS A 522 23.75 -41.04 16.35
C LYS A 522 23.71 -39.64 15.71
N SER A 523 22.54 -39.03 15.55
CA SER A 523 22.43 -37.66 15.05
C SER A 523 22.91 -36.67 16.14
N PRO A 524 23.73 -35.65 15.79
CA PRO A 524 24.17 -34.61 16.72
C PRO A 524 22.98 -33.86 17.33
N LEU A 525 21.86 -33.76 16.62
CA LEU A 525 20.59 -33.20 17.12
C LEU A 525 20.00 -34.03 18.27
N VAL A 526 20.04 -35.36 18.19
CA VAL A 526 19.57 -36.23 19.29
C VAL A 526 20.45 -36.06 20.51
N ALA A 527 21.77 -35.92 20.32
CA ALA A 527 22.71 -35.63 21.40
C ALA A 527 22.42 -34.27 22.06
N LEU A 528 22.13 -33.23 21.28
CA LEU A 528 21.76 -31.90 21.78
C LEU A 528 20.45 -31.93 22.57
N VAL A 529 19.40 -32.55 22.03
CA VAL A 529 18.09 -32.69 22.72
C VAL A 529 18.22 -33.50 24.00
N THR A 530 18.99 -34.56 24.01
CA THR A 530 19.22 -35.36 25.22
C THR A 530 20.07 -34.60 26.25
N ALA A 531 21.03 -33.79 25.83
CA ALA A 531 21.77 -32.90 26.70
C ALA A 531 20.86 -31.85 27.31
N LEU A 532 20.03 -31.14 26.52
CA LEU A 532 19.05 -30.16 27.01
C LEU A 532 18.05 -30.80 27.97
N ALA A 533 17.56 -32.01 27.69
CA ALA A 533 16.68 -32.76 28.58
C ALA A 533 17.34 -33.14 29.91
N ARG A 534 18.67 -33.44 29.90
CA ARG A 534 19.47 -33.70 31.11
C ARG A 534 19.60 -32.41 31.97
N TRP A 535 19.72 -31.24 31.34
CA TRP A 535 19.91 -29.96 31.99
C TRP A 535 18.58 -29.22 32.22
N ARG A 536 17.44 -29.92 32.18
CA ARG A 536 16.09 -29.36 32.29
C ARG A 536 15.89 -28.40 33.47
N TYR A 537 16.55 -28.69 34.64
CA TYR A 537 16.43 -27.85 35.85
C TYR A 537 17.17 -26.50 35.74
N ILE A 538 18.03 -26.34 34.72
CA ILE A 538 18.67 -25.05 34.40
C ILE A 538 17.97 -24.42 33.19
N VAL A 539 17.70 -25.23 32.15
CA VAL A 539 17.08 -24.74 30.90
C VAL A 539 15.68 -24.20 31.11
N LEU A 540 14.84 -24.88 31.92
CA LEU A 540 13.47 -24.41 32.17
C LEU A 540 13.40 -23.10 32.94
N PRO A 541 14.16 -22.88 34.06
CA PRO A 541 14.17 -21.59 34.74
C PRO A 541 14.78 -20.48 33.88
N ALA A 542 15.82 -20.78 33.10
CA ALA A 542 16.41 -19.80 32.17
C ALA A 542 15.42 -19.40 31.09
N ALA A 543 14.73 -20.34 30.47
CA ALA A 543 13.70 -20.08 29.48
C ALA A 543 12.55 -19.25 30.08
N LEU A 544 12.09 -19.61 31.29
CA LEU A 544 11.07 -18.88 32.01
C LEU A 544 11.52 -17.43 32.31
N GLY A 545 12.77 -17.25 32.77
CA GLY A 545 13.36 -15.94 33.04
C GLY A 545 13.41 -15.07 31.76
N ILE A 546 13.86 -15.65 30.64
CA ILE A 546 13.85 -14.95 29.33
C ILE A 546 12.42 -14.60 28.92
N THR A 547 11.47 -15.51 29.07
CA THR A 547 10.06 -15.27 28.72
C THR A 547 9.46 -14.14 29.56
N ILE A 548 9.73 -14.11 30.88
CA ILE A 548 9.25 -13.03 31.77
C ILE A 548 9.90 -11.70 31.36
N ALA A 549 11.21 -11.68 31.14
CA ALA A 549 11.92 -10.49 30.68
C ALA A 549 11.37 -9.99 29.34
N ALA A 550 11.23 -10.87 28.35
CA ALA A 550 10.64 -10.55 27.07
C ALA A 550 9.19 -10.03 27.21
N GLY A 551 8.38 -10.63 28.09
CA GLY A 551 7.04 -10.17 28.40
C GLY A 551 7.01 -8.73 28.96
N ILE A 552 7.94 -8.41 29.87
CA ILE A 552 8.07 -7.05 30.42
C ILE A 552 8.48 -6.06 29.30
N PHE A 553 9.41 -6.44 28.43
CA PHE A 553 9.79 -5.58 27.30
C PHE A 553 8.64 -5.44 26.29
N ALA A 554 7.88 -6.50 26.03
CA ALA A 554 6.73 -6.47 25.13
C ALA A 554 5.64 -5.47 25.57
N THR A 555 5.43 -5.30 26.90
CA THR A 555 4.47 -4.30 27.41
C THR A 555 4.93 -2.85 27.22
N ARG A 556 6.19 -2.63 26.81
CA ARG A 556 6.75 -1.31 26.52
C ARG A 556 6.78 -1.01 25.03
N LEU A 557 6.43 -2.00 24.20
CA LEU A 557 6.28 -1.78 22.76
C LEU A 557 4.98 -1.01 22.53
N GLU A 558 5.11 0.19 22.03
CA GLU A 558 3.97 0.95 21.52
C GLU A 558 3.64 0.45 20.11
N ALA A 559 2.35 0.33 19.82
CA ALA A 559 1.92 0.05 18.47
C ALA A 559 2.18 1.30 17.64
N SER A 560 3.18 1.26 16.77
CA SER A 560 3.43 2.30 15.77
C SER A 560 3.13 1.73 14.39
N PHE A 561 2.40 2.49 13.60
CA PHE A 561 2.21 2.22 12.19
C PHE A 561 2.84 3.38 11.44
N ASP A 562 3.91 3.12 10.71
CA ASP A 562 4.51 4.07 9.79
C ASP A 562 4.58 3.43 8.40
N VAL A 563 4.02 4.10 7.40
CA VAL A 563 4.04 3.62 6.01
C VAL A 563 5.48 3.47 5.51
N LYS A 564 6.43 4.26 6.03
CA LYS A 564 7.85 4.15 5.70
C LYS A 564 8.44 2.77 6.01
N ASP A 565 7.92 2.07 7.04
CA ASP A 565 8.41 0.75 7.45
C ASP A 565 8.13 -0.36 6.42
N PHE A 566 7.23 -0.11 5.47
CA PHE A 566 6.91 -1.06 4.40
C PHE A 566 7.81 -0.93 3.17
N PHE A 567 8.62 0.14 3.09
CA PHE A 567 9.46 0.45 1.94
C PHE A 567 10.95 0.42 2.30
N SER A 568 11.80 0.37 1.27
CA SER A 568 13.23 0.54 1.47
C SER A 568 13.54 1.95 1.97
N ALA A 569 14.45 2.09 2.94
CA ALA A 569 14.80 3.40 3.52
C ALA A 569 15.40 4.39 2.50
N ASP A 570 15.90 3.89 1.37
CA ASP A 570 16.47 4.65 0.25
C ASP A 570 15.46 4.81 -0.91
N ALA A 571 14.24 4.33 -0.78
CA ALA A 571 13.18 4.59 -1.75
C ALA A 571 12.87 6.09 -1.82
N ASP A 572 12.67 6.58 -3.04
CA ASP A 572 12.42 8.01 -3.30
C ASP A 572 11.25 8.55 -2.47
N PHE A 573 10.19 7.76 -2.36
CA PHE A 573 9.03 8.03 -1.52
C PHE A 573 9.40 8.24 -0.04
N VAL A 574 10.21 7.35 0.56
CA VAL A 574 10.59 7.43 1.98
C VAL A 574 11.45 8.66 2.25
N VAL A 575 12.44 8.89 1.37
CA VAL A 575 13.29 10.09 1.45
C VAL A 575 12.46 11.36 1.30
N SER A 576 11.49 11.37 0.40
CA SER A 576 10.61 12.53 0.19
C SER A 576 9.79 12.86 1.43
N LEU A 577 9.27 11.85 2.15
CA LEU A 577 8.56 12.06 3.42
C LEU A 577 9.47 12.64 4.50
N ASP A 578 10.74 12.18 4.59
CA ASP A 578 11.71 12.74 5.53
C ASP A 578 12.02 14.21 5.20
N LYS A 579 12.07 14.56 3.90
CA LYS A 579 12.28 15.94 3.45
C LYS A 579 11.10 16.88 3.77
N ILE A 580 9.88 16.35 3.78
CA ILE A 580 8.72 17.12 4.26
C ILE A 580 8.87 17.42 5.75
N ASP A 581 9.17 16.40 6.56
CA ASP A 581 9.34 16.58 8.00
C ASP A 581 10.44 17.62 8.30
N GLU A 582 11.55 17.63 7.51
CA GLU A 582 12.65 18.56 7.64
C GLU A 582 12.25 20.01 7.25
N HIS A 583 11.54 20.20 6.15
CA HIS A 583 11.32 21.52 5.57
C HIS A 583 9.96 22.14 5.87
N VAL A 584 8.92 21.33 6.08
CA VAL A 584 7.58 21.80 6.48
C VAL A 584 7.45 21.82 8.00
N GLY A 585 7.98 20.80 8.69
CA GLY A 585 7.98 20.70 10.13
C GLY A 585 6.58 20.81 10.73
N ASP A 586 6.43 21.61 11.80
CA ASP A 586 5.17 21.76 12.53
C ASP A 586 4.15 22.71 11.85
N ARG A 587 4.39 23.21 10.61
CA ARG A 587 3.48 24.14 9.92
C ARG A 587 2.26 23.49 9.28
N GLY A 588 2.14 22.18 9.34
CA GLY A 588 1.02 21.44 8.81
C GLY A 588 1.41 20.52 7.65
N GLY A 589 1.88 19.32 7.97
CA GLY A 589 2.14 18.26 7.00
C GLY A 589 0.89 17.48 6.63
N GLU A 590 -0.11 17.43 7.49
CA GLU A 590 -1.38 16.74 7.26
C GLU A 590 -2.55 17.66 7.58
N PHE A 591 -3.65 17.48 6.84
CA PHE A 591 -4.88 18.22 7.09
C PHE A 591 -5.91 17.31 7.78
N ALA A 592 -6.54 17.84 8.84
CA ALA A 592 -7.76 17.25 9.39
C ALA A 592 -8.96 17.92 8.74
N ILE A 593 -9.90 17.10 8.28
CA ILE A 593 -11.17 17.58 7.72
C ILE A 593 -12.16 17.77 8.87
N ILE A 594 -12.73 18.96 8.97
CA ILE A 594 -13.83 19.26 9.88
C ILE A 594 -15.11 19.26 9.06
N TYR A 595 -16.02 18.36 9.42
CA TYR A 595 -17.33 18.21 8.78
C TYR A 595 -18.42 18.70 9.73
N LEU A 596 -19.19 19.69 9.29
CA LEU A 596 -20.25 20.30 10.06
C LEU A 596 -21.60 20.08 9.36
N ARG A 597 -22.61 19.73 10.15
CA ARG A 597 -24.00 19.62 9.71
C ARG A 597 -24.87 20.62 10.43
N GLY A 598 -25.74 21.32 9.72
CA GLY A 598 -26.64 22.29 10.32
C GLY A 598 -27.41 23.11 9.31
N ASP A 599 -28.13 24.10 9.81
CA ASP A 599 -28.79 25.10 8.98
C ASP A 599 -27.92 26.37 8.92
N PHE A 600 -27.01 26.45 7.96
CA PHE A 600 -26.09 27.56 7.78
C PHE A 600 -26.77 28.84 7.23
N ARG A 601 -28.08 28.82 6.96
CA ARG A 601 -28.91 30.01 6.75
C ARG A 601 -29.24 30.73 8.06
N ASP A 602 -29.04 30.06 9.19
CA ASP A 602 -29.20 30.66 10.50
C ASP A 602 -27.93 31.44 10.88
N PRO A 603 -28.02 32.78 11.12
CA PRO A 603 -26.87 33.57 11.56
C PRO A 603 -26.20 33.02 12.84
N GLU A 604 -26.98 32.43 13.74
CA GLU A 604 -26.41 31.83 14.97
C GLU A 604 -25.50 30.62 14.65
N ALA A 605 -25.82 29.80 13.63
CA ALA A 605 -25.00 28.68 13.21
C ALA A 605 -23.68 29.16 12.61
N ILE A 606 -23.70 30.17 11.76
CA ILE A 606 -22.51 30.82 11.20
C ILE A 606 -21.64 31.43 12.31
N ALA A 607 -22.26 32.21 13.21
CA ALA A 607 -21.53 32.80 14.33
C ALA A 607 -20.95 31.75 15.30
N ALA A 608 -21.62 30.62 15.48
CA ALA A 608 -21.09 29.52 16.26
C ALA A 608 -19.88 28.87 15.56
N THR A 609 -19.94 28.69 14.24
CA THR A 609 -18.83 28.17 13.43
C THR A 609 -17.64 29.13 13.46
N ASP A 610 -17.87 30.45 13.36
CA ASP A 610 -16.81 31.45 13.49
C ASP A 610 -16.13 31.40 14.86
N ARG A 611 -16.92 31.31 15.95
CA ARG A 611 -16.37 31.14 17.30
C ARG A 611 -15.56 29.85 17.43
N PHE A 612 -16.01 28.77 16.79
CA PHE A 612 -15.29 27.49 16.80
C PHE A 612 -13.94 27.63 16.11
N ILE A 613 -13.89 28.20 14.88
CA ILE A 613 -12.65 28.44 14.13
C ILE A 613 -11.71 29.35 14.94
N ASN A 614 -12.20 30.43 15.53
CA ASN A 614 -11.40 31.32 16.34
C ASN A 614 -10.83 30.64 17.61
N ASN A 615 -11.58 29.70 18.22
CA ASN A 615 -11.12 28.94 19.38
C ASN A 615 -10.02 27.93 19.01
N LEU A 616 -9.93 27.47 17.74
CA LEU A 616 -8.83 26.63 17.27
C LEU A 616 -7.48 27.34 17.45
N ALA A 617 -7.45 28.66 17.42
CA ALA A 617 -6.24 29.46 17.72
C ALA A 617 -5.66 29.20 19.12
N GLN A 618 -6.44 28.64 20.05
CA GLN A 618 -5.98 28.32 21.41
C GLN A 618 -5.48 26.86 21.55
N ASN A 619 -5.68 26.04 20.51
CA ASN A 619 -5.28 24.65 20.52
C ASN A 619 -3.83 24.50 20.07
N SER A 620 -2.99 23.82 20.86
CA SER A 620 -1.58 23.55 20.55
C SER A 620 -1.37 22.51 19.44
N TYR A 621 -2.40 21.75 19.10
CA TYR A 621 -2.37 20.75 18.03
C TYR A 621 -2.91 21.27 16.69
N VAL A 622 -3.12 22.55 16.56
CA VAL A 622 -3.42 23.20 15.27
C VAL A 622 -2.18 23.89 14.76
N ALA A 623 -1.78 23.56 13.54
CA ALA A 623 -0.65 24.17 12.86
C ALA A 623 -0.90 25.68 12.70
N ARG A 624 0.17 26.47 12.76
CA ARG A 624 0.11 27.91 12.65
C ARG A 624 0.99 28.38 11.51
N GLU A 625 0.47 29.34 10.81
CA GLU A 625 1.27 30.15 9.89
C GLU A 625 2.37 30.93 10.64
N ARG A 626 3.32 31.47 9.92
CA ARG A 626 4.34 32.38 10.49
C ARG A 626 3.73 33.63 11.14
N THR A 627 2.54 34.04 10.69
CA THR A 627 1.75 35.14 11.28
C THR A 627 1.17 34.79 12.65
N GLY A 628 1.22 33.52 13.07
CA GLY A 628 0.62 33.02 14.30
C GLY A 628 -0.87 32.67 14.16
N ARG A 629 -1.47 32.85 12.97
CA ARG A 629 -2.84 32.45 12.70
C ARG A 629 -2.95 30.92 12.59
N PRO A 630 -4.08 30.31 12.98
CA PRO A 630 -4.29 28.90 12.72
C PRO A 630 -4.34 28.64 11.20
N ASN A 631 -3.68 27.58 10.76
CA ASN A 631 -3.74 27.15 9.36
C ASN A 631 -5.08 26.46 9.10
N VAL A 632 -6.03 27.22 8.56
CA VAL A 632 -7.40 26.77 8.26
C VAL A 632 -7.74 27.19 6.84
N THR A 633 -8.24 26.24 6.05
CA THR A 633 -8.66 26.51 4.66
C THR A 633 -9.93 27.37 4.60
N GLN A 634 -10.36 27.69 3.38
CA GLN A 634 -11.64 28.40 3.16
C GLN A 634 -12.80 27.63 3.82
N SER A 635 -13.73 28.36 4.39
CA SER A 635 -14.90 27.84 5.10
C SER A 635 -16.16 28.60 4.74
N VAL A 636 -17.32 28.10 5.09
CA VAL A 636 -18.59 28.81 4.93
C VAL A 636 -18.55 30.20 5.57
N VAL A 637 -17.84 30.36 6.69
CA VAL A 637 -17.68 31.64 7.39
C VAL A 637 -16.84 32.62 6.57
N SER A 638 -15.70 32.18 6.02
CA SER A 638 -14.83 33.02 5.20
C SER A 638 -15.51 33.46 3.91
N ILE A 639 -16.30 32.58 3.28
CA ILE A 639 -17.11 32.86 2.10
C ILE A 639 -18.16 33.92 2.43
N THR A 640 -18.96 33.69 3.49
CA THR A 640 -19.98 34.62 3.94
C THR A 640 -19.38 36.00 4.24
N ARG A 641 -18.29 36.03 5.02
CA ARG A 641 -17.63 37.31 5.40
C ARG A 641 -17.11 38.07 4.19
N ARG A 642 -16.53 37.37 3.20
CA ARG A 642 -16.01 38.03 2.00
C ARG A 642 -17.11 38.68 1.16
N ILE A 643 -18.24 38.02 0.96
CA ILE A 643 -19.37 38.55 0.23
C ILE A 643 -20.01 39.73 0.99
N THR A 644 -20.24 39.59 2.29
CA THR A 644 -20.90 40.60 3.12
C THR A 644 -20.03 41.85 3.28
N SER A 645 -18.72 41.71 3.45
CA SER A 645 -17.79 42.82 3.65
C SER A 645 -17.45 43.58 2.36
N SER A 646 -17.66 43.01 1.20
CA SER A 646 -17.45 43.67 -0.10
C SER A 646 -18.73 44.40 -0.50
N ASP A 647 -18.68 45.74 -0.60
CA ASP A 647 -19.85 46.56 -0.98
C ASP A 647 -20.47 46.12 -2.30
N ARG A 648 -19.63 45.69 -3.25
CA ARG A 648 -20.09 45.22 -4.56
C ARG A 648 -20.73 43.85 -4.48
N SER A 649 -20.04 42.84 -3.88
CA SER A 649 -20.54 41.49 -3.77
C SER A 649 -21.85 41.46 -3.01
N ARG A 650 -21.94 42.25 -1.94
CA ARG A 650 -23.16 42.46 -1.18
C ARG A 650 -24.28 43.03 -2.04
N ALA A 651 -24.01 44.12 -2.80
CA ALA A 651 -25.00 44.74 -3.69
C ALA A 651 -25.48 43.75 -4.78
N LEU A 652 -24.62 42.90 -5.33
CA LEU A 652 -25.00 41.87 -6.31
C LEU A 652 -25.89 40.80 -5.68
N ALA A 653 -25.55 40.31 -4.50
CA ALA A 653 -26.36 39.34 -3.75
C ALA A 653 -27.75 39.95 -3.35
N GLU A 654 -27.78 41.22 -2.96
CA GLU A 654 -29.03 41.96 -2.70
C GLU A 654 -29.88 42.14 -3.97
N LEU A 655 -29.24 42.44 -5.11
CA LEU A 655 -29.94 42.57 -6.39
C LEU A 655 -30.54 41.23 -6.86
N GLN A 656 -29.82 40.13 -6.69
CA GLN A 656 -30.26 38.82 -7.09
C GLN A 656 -31.41 38.31 -6.22
N SER A 657 -31.28 38.48 -4.91
CA SER A 657 -32.25 37.94 -3.93
C SER A 657 -33.45 38.87 -3.70
N GLY A 658 -33.30 40.18 -3.96
CA GLY A 658 -34.25 41.21 -3.58
C GLY A 658 -34.29 41.48 -2.07
N VAL A 659 -33.32 40.99 -1.30
CA VAL A 659 -33.23 41.11 0.17
C VAL A 659 -32.05 42.02 0.52
N ALA A 660 -32.25 42.98 1.43
CA ALA A 660 -31.15 43.78 1.96
C ALA A 660 -30.31 42.92 2.95
N ILE A 661 -29.02 42.95 2.80
CA ILE A 661 -28.08 42.24 3.68
C ILE A 661 -27.62 43.22 4.77
N VAL A 662 -28.06 42.96 6.01
CA VAL A 662 -27.77 43.81 7.16
C VAL A 662 -26.63 43.18 7.97
N ASP A 663 -25.59 43.97 8.24
CA ASP A 663 -24.46 43.68 9.13
C ASP A 663 -24.26 44.92 10.02
N ALA A 664 -25.04 45.01 11.07
CA ALA A 664 -25.06 46.20 11.94
C ALA A 664 -23.86 46.24 12.90
N ASN A 665 -23.32 45.09 13.25
CA ASN A 665 -22.18 44.94 14.16
C ASN A 665 -20.83 45.02 13.43
N GLN A 666 -20.84 45.00 12.08
CA GLN A 666 -19.67 45.08 11.20
C GLN A 666 -18.66 43.90 11.43
N ASP A 667 -19.16 42.72 11.74
CA ASP A 667 -18.32 41.51 11.85
C ASP A 667 -18.18 40.77 10.51
N GLY A 668 -18.84 41.25 9.47
CA GLY A 668 -18.84 40.69 8.12
C GLY A 668 -19.79 39.50 7.96
N LEU A 669 -20.72 39.32 8.90
CA LEU A 669 -21.74 38.27 8.83
C LEU A 669 -23.14 38.92 8.84
N PRO A 670 -24.11 38.40 8.05
CA PRO A 670 -25.48 38.89 8.08
C PRO A 670 -26.15 38.67 9.43
N ASP A 671 -26.89 39.69 9.92
CA ASP A 671 -27.59 39.66 11.21
C ASP A 671 -28.87 38.84 11.17
N ASP A 672 -29.44 38.58 9.99
CA ASP A 672 -30.73 37.90 9.85
C ASP A 672 -30.65 36.72 8.83
N ARG A 673 -31.63 35.82 8.95
CA ARG A 673 -31.72 34.62 8.12
C ARG A 673 -31.90 34.93 6.64
N ALA A 674 -32.63 35.98 6.29
CA ALA A 674 -32.91 36.33 4.91
C ALA A 674 -31.64 36.85 4.21
N GLY A 675 -30.86 37.67 4.88
CA GLY A 675 -29.56 38.16 4.41
C GLY A 675 -28.55 37.02 4.31
N GLN A 676 -28.49 36.13 5.30
CA GLN A 676 -27.60 34.96 5.27
C GLN A 676 -27.95 33.99 4.12
N THR A 677 -29.25 33.74 3.88
CA THR A 677 -29.73 32.96 2.75
C THR A 677 -29.33 33.60 1.41
N ALA A 678 -29.52 34.91 1.28
CA ALA A 678 -29.15 35.65 0.07
C ALA A 678 -27.65 35.55 -0.25
N VAL A 679 -26.79 35.58 0.77
CA VAL A 679 -25.33 35.43 0.62
C VAL A 679 -24.97 33.99 0.17
N LEU A 680 -25.56 32.97 0.78
CA LEU A 680 -25.28 31.58 0.41
C LEU A 680 -25.82 31.23 -0.99
N ASP A 681 -27.03 31.63 -1.32
CA ASP A 681 -27.62 31.44 -2.66
C ASP A 681 -26.76 32.10 -3.74
N TYR A 682 -26.28 33.34 -3.48
CA TYR A 682 -25.35 34.03 -4.37
C TYR A 682 -24.02 33.25 -4.51
N ALA A 683 -23.42 32.84 -3.39
CA ALA A 683 -22.16 32.11 -3.41
C ALA A 683 -22.22 30.80 -4.23
N VAL A 684 -23.29 30.04 -4.06
CA VAL A 684 -23.49 28.75 -4.74
C VAL A 684 -23.83 28.93 -6.22
N SER A 685 -24.51 30.02 -6.62
CA SER A 685 -24.89 30.24 -8.01
C SER A 685 -23.83 30.98 -8.83
N GLU A 686 -23.19 31.98 -8.26
CA GLU A 686 -22.30 32.92 -8.98
C GLU A 686 -20.83 32.79 -8.53
N GLY A 687 -20.57 32.19 -7.38
CA GLY A 687 -19.23 32.10 -6.78
C GLY A 687 -18.92 33.30 -5.88
N VAL A 688 -17.65 33.51 -5.57
CA VAL A 688 -17.16 34.58 -4.69
C VAL A 688 -16.28 35.52 -5.50
N PRO A 689 -16.68 36.77 -5.76
CA PRO A 689 -15.90 37.70 -6.56
C PRO A 689 -14.72 38.31 -5.78
N LEU A 690 -13.61 38.49 -6.49
CA LEU A 690 -12.43 39.27 -6.05
C LEU A 690 -12.57 40.72 -6.43
N ASP A 691 -12.93 40.97 -7.70
CA ASP A 691 -13.10 42.29 -8.32
C ASP A 691 -14.21 42.22 -9.41
N ASP A 692 -14.21 43.21 -10.32
CA ASP A 692 -15.25 43.37 -11.34
C ASP A 692 -15.33 42.24 -12.37
N GLU A 693 -14.25 41.54 -12.63
CA GLU A 693 -14.14 40.55 -13.71
C GLU A 693 -13.66 39.18 -13.22
N THR A 694 -13.16 39.07 -11.97
CA THR A 694 -12.45 37.89 -11.47
C THR A 694 -13.19 37.28 -10.28
N LEU A 695 -13.37 35.97 -10.30
CA LEU A 695 -13.88 35.21 -9.15
C LEU A 695 -12.70 34.66 -8.34
N VAL A 696 -12.78 34.79 -7.02
CA VAL A 696 -11.86 34.14 -6.08
C VAL A 696 -12.18 32.66 -5.99
N LEU A 697 -13.48 32.34 -5.90
CA LEU A 697 -14.00 30.97 -5.94
C LEU A 697 -15.11 30.95 -6.99
N THR A 698 -15.05 29.97 -7.89
CA THR A 698 -16.17 29.68 -8.78
C THR A 698 -17.32 29.05 -8.00
N ALA A 699 -18.52 29.01 -8.56
CA ALA A 699 -19.67 28.37 -7.96
C ALA A 699 -19.40 26.88 -7.63
N SER A 700 -18.69 26.16 -8.53
CA SER A 700 -18.30 24.79 -8.30
C SER A 700 -17.32 24.63 -7.13
N GLN A 701 -16.36 25.55 -6.98
CA GLN A 701 -15.43 25.56 -5.85
C GLN A 701 -16.10 25.90 -4.51
N VAL A 702 -17.17 26.70 -4.53
CA VAL A 702 -18.01 26.92 -3.35
C VAL A 702 -18.71 25.62 -2.95
N MET A 703 -19.18 24.84 -3.93
CA MET A 703 -19.81 23.53 -3.69
C MET A 703 -18.84 22.45 -3.19
N GLU A 704 -17.52 22.60 -3.40
CA GLU A 704 -16.51 21.77 -2.73
C GLU A 704 -16.42 22.05 -1.22
N ILE A 705 -16.98 23.14 -0.74
CA ILE A 705 -16.92 23.57 0.67
C ILE A 705 -18.30 23.43 1.33
N ILE A 706 -19.38 23.66 0.58
CA ILE A 706 -20.74 23.71 1.09
C ILE A 706 -21.64 22.82 0.22
N ASP A 707 -22.17 21.75 0.78
CA ASP A 707 -23.27 20.98 0.17
C ASP A 707 -24.59 21.65 0.55
N TYR A 708 -25.23 22.26 -0.44
CA TYR A 708 -26.43 23.12 -0.30
C TYR A 708 -27.60 22.55 -1.09
N PRO A 709 -28.37 21.59 -0.52
CA PRO A 709 -29.44 20.88 -1.23
C PRO A 709 -30.73 21.73 -1.43
N GLY A 710 -30.66 23.07 -1.33
CA GLY A 710 -31.80 23.97 -1.48
C GLY A 710 -32.60 24.17 -0.18
N GLU A 711 -33.85 24.68 -0.30
CA GLU A 711 -34.64 25.16 0.85
C GLU A 711 -35.03 24.09 1.89
N ALA A 712 -35.05 22.80 1.53
CA ALA A 712 -35.67 21.73 2.32
C ALA A 712 -34.67 20.74 2.95
N GLY A 713 -33.36 20.87 2.69
CA GLY A 713 -32.36 19.92 3.15
C GLY A 713 -31.50 20.43 4.32
N GLU A 714 -30.95 19.49 5.08
CA GLU A 714 -29.87 19.75 6.01
C GLU A 714 -28.61 20.11 5.18
N GLN A 715 -27.96 21.21 5.54
CA GLN A 715 -26.77 21.67 4.87
C GLN A 715 -25.54 21.09 5.54
N THR A 716 -24.53 20.84 4.74
CA THR A 716 -23.24 20.38 5.24
C THR A 716 -22.11 21.26 4.72
N THR A 717 -21.07 21.42 5.50
CA THR A 717 -19.87 22.18 5.10
C THR A 717 -18.63 21.50 5.63
N ILE A 718 -17.55 21.62 4.86
CA ILE A 718 -16.23 21.17 5.27
C ILE A 718 -15.26 22.36 5.32
N PHE A 719 -14.25 22.23 6.15
CA PHE A 719 -12.99 22.96 6.04
C PHE A 719 -11.86 22.11 6.58
N MET A 720 -10.65 22.41 6.17
CA MET A 720 -9.48 21.68 6.61
C MET A 720 -8.67 22.53 7.58
N LEU A 721 -8.05 21.88 8.55
CA LEU A 721 -7.07 22.50 9.43
C LEU A 721 -5.75 21.73 9.39
N GLY A 722 -4.66 22.46 9.37
CA GLY A 722 -3.32 21.87 9.42
C GLY A 722 -3.03 21.31 10.80
N ILE A 723 -2.42 20.12 10.81
CA ILE A 723 -1.94 19.43 12.02
C ILE A 723 -0.41 19.57 12.06
N PRO A 724 0.20 19.95 13.22
CA PRO A 724 1.64 20.06 13.34
C PRO A 724 2.33 18.71 13.17
N GLY A 725 3.31 18.66 12.29
CA GLY A 725 4.10 17.47 11.99
C GLY A 725 3.37 16.47 11.12
N THR A 726 4.09 15.46 10.66
CA THR A 726 3.53 14.33 9.95
C THR A 726 3.35 13.17 10.92
N ARG A 727 2.13 12.61 11.02
CA ARG A 727 1.81 11.31 11.63
C ARG A 727 2.16 11.13 13.11
N ARG A 728 2.12 12.18 13.93
CA ARG A 728 2.29 12.01 15.38
C ARG A 728 1.04 11.39 15.99
N GLN A 729 1.15 10.17 16.52
CA GLN A 729 0.08 9.50 17.28
C GLN A 729 -0.43 10.34 18.47
N GLU A 730 0.32 11.32 18.91
CA GLU A 730 -0.04 12.24 20.00
C GLU A 730 -1.17 13.19 19.62
N VAL A 731 -1.36 13.45 18.34
CA VAL A 731 -2.42 14.32 17.82
C VAL A 731 -3.78 13.61 17.84
N VAL A 732 -3.78 12.27 17.77
CA VAL A 732 -5.00 11.45 17.73
C VAL A 732 -5.54 11.15 19.15
N LYS A 733 -4.77 11.40 20.19
CA LYS A 733 -5.19 11.26 21.59
C LYS A 733 -5.82 12.56 22.10
#